data_d91444d0e0838a48cec95f80c1e8d769
#
_entry.id   d91444d0e0838a48cec95f80c1e8d769
#
_cell.length_a   1.000
_cell.length_b   1.000
_cell.length_c   1.000
_cell.angle_alpha   90.00
_cell.angle_beta   90.00
_cell.angle_gamma   90.00
#
_symmetry.space_group_name_H-M   'P 1'
#
loop_
_entity.id
_entity.type
_entity.pdbx_description
1 polymer ?
#
loop_
_entity_poly.entity_id
_entity_poly.type
_entity_poly.pdbx_seq_one_letter_code
_entity_poly.pdbx_strand_id
1 'polypeptide(L)'
;MSTLTTFRQRRHRRDRLRTSTRRRSQRAVVGLGFIVGAALVLGILTAALAYASLTSGLPPLERLTILMNPNDGQLLQPTRLYDRTGEHLLASLAPSDTQRVYALYDQLPRALIDATVASAQSDFWTSPGYRITGWQDSDVHPTLAQRLVSDLLLADQAASPLRGIHERMLAAQVTAHFGRRQVLEWYLNIADYGHYAFGAEAAAQLYLGKSVTQIDLGEAALLAAIGQAPAINPIDAPAATEQNRLQVIRVMLDKGLITPAQAAPAVRNPPVIPVPAPPGRGVGGEGGIAPAFVNFALSQLDLQLGAGRVERGGLTILTSLDYDLQLQSVCAARAQLQRLAGSNAEVLAADGSPCAAARLLPALQKGESLLGASVSLVLLDPTTGQILAAVGDLQAGSQGLSIASHPAGTTILPFIYLTGFSRGLNPASLGWDIPGSTPALGQVYHGPVRLRTALANAYLPPALHLLDQMGQDSVQSIAAPFGLNFPSGSHLLQDDFDISPLALAEAYGIFADSGTLAGQAIANSGLHSTAVINVSAVDHSVWVDWSSSLTRSLLSPQLAYLMNQVLSDETARWPSLGHPNQLEIGRPAGAMLAGSLNLSAGWTVGYTPQRVVVVRLGNSLAVPKTSPVPPGPSADLWHALMQYTVRDLPSASWEMPAGILNISVCDPSGLLPTQACPNVVSEVFLEGRQPVQADTLYQVFQVNAETGLLATVFTPPELVEKRTFMVVPPEARSWARSAGVPAPPAAYDTFQKPPVSPDVHITIPGMFSDGRGKLEIRGSAAGVDFSSYRLEFGQGLYPRAWVQIGQDSLAPVQEGLLGQWDTTGLDGLYALRLMVVRADQRIDQAVVQVTLDNTPPQVAILYPQAGQSISLAQESQVALQAQASDAFLQKLQFYVDGVLVGESRLAPFGLVWTARAGSHILKVVATDLAGNTAEASIKFTVGK
;
A
#
# COMPACT_ATOMS: atom_id res chain seq x y z
N MET A 1 -40.07 107.56 6.17
CA MET A 1 -40.71 106.22 6.29
C MET A 1 -39.84 105.02 5.86
N SER A 2 -38.67 104.76 6.50
CA SER A 2 -37.82 103.61 6.09
C SER A 2 -37.16 102.87 7.21
N THR A 3 -37.41 103.18 8.47
CA THR A 3 -36.75 102.55 9.61
C THR A 3 -37.63 101.44 10.29
N LEU A 4 -38.98 101.55 10.13
CA LEU A 4 -39.91 100.56 10.76
C LEU A 4 -40.07 99.21 9.99
N THR A 5 -39.82 99.17 8.70
CA THR A 5 -39.87 98.02 7.87
C THR A 5 -38.68 97.13 8.05
N THR A 6 -37.52 97.62 8.28
CA THR A 6 -36.27 96.86 8.52
C THR A 6 -36.23 96.22 9.89
N PHE A 7 -36.88 96.84 10.93
CA PHE A 7 -36.96 96.19 12.26
C PHE A 7 -37.97 95.04 12.30
N ARG A 8 -39.10 95.12 11.56
CA ARG A 8 -40.04 94.00 11.43
C ARG A 8 -39.47 92.83 10.65
N GLN A 9 -38.71 93.10 9.59
CA GLN A 9 -38.06 91.99 8.83
C GLN A 9 -36.95 91.32 9.61
N ARG A 10 -36.17 92.02 10.48
CA ARG A 10 -35.12 91.33 11.36
C ARG A 10 -35.76 90.55 12.49
N ARG A 11 -36.93 90.96 13.01
CA ARG A 11 -37.66 90.25 14.06
C ARG A 11 -38.27 88.95 13.50
N HIS A 12 -38.89 88.95 12.34
CA HIS A 12 -39.40 87.80 11.66
C HIS A 12 -38.29 86.82 11.19
N ARG A 13 -37.10 87.27 10.85
CA ARG A 13 -35.93 86.46 10.54
C ARG A 13 -35.38 85.74 11.78
N ARG A 14 -35.31 86.47 12.94
CA ARG A 14 -34.83 85.81 14.21
C ARG A 14 -35.83 84.84 14.74
N ASP A 15 -37.13 85.08 14.62
CA ASP A 15 -38.13 84.05 15.07
C ASP A 15 -38.22 82.85 14.15
N ARG A 16 -38.00 82.99 12.86
CA ARG A 16 -37.88 81.87 11.91
C ARG A 16 -36.59 81.04 12.16
N LEU A 17 -35.50 81.64 12.50
CA LEU A 17 -34.26 80.85 12.86
C LEU A 17 -34.36 80.14 14.21
N ARG A 18 -35.06 80.78 15.20
CA ARG A 18 -35.26 80.07 16.49
C ARG A 18 -36.27 78.93 16.38
N THR A 19 -37.27 78.97 15.56
CA THR A 19 -38.23 77.91 15.38
C THR A 19 -37.65 76.76 14.49
N SER A 20 -36.72 77.03 13.52
CA SER A 20 -36.08 76.07 12.66
C SER A 20 -35.00 75.28 13.40
N THR A 21 -34.26 75.90 14.33
CA THR A 21 -33.27 75.21 15.17
C THR A 21 -33.91 74.31 16.20
N ARG A 22 -35.04 74.71 16.81
CA ARG A 22 -35.78 73.89 17.78
C ARG A 22 -36.46 72.72 17.12
N ARG A 23 -36.98 72.87 15.89
CA ARG A 23 -37.49 71.68 15.10
C ARG A 23 -36.40 70.76 14.58
N ARG A 24 -35.20 71.28 14.23
CA ARG A 24 -34.03 70.47 13.87
C ARG A 24 -33.49 69.69 15.09
N SER A 25 -33.36 70.29 16.24
CA SER A 25 -32.94 69.64 17.47
C SER A 25 -33.92 68.55 17.94
N GLN A 26 -35.25 68.84 17.87
CA GLN A 26 -36.26 67.84 18.17
C GLN A 26 -36.26 66.72 17.19
N ARG A 27 -36.05 66.93 15.88
CA ARG A 27 -35.91 65.81 14.88
C ARG A 27 -34.59 65.06 15.05
N ALA A 28 -33.50 65.72 15.46
CA ALA A 28 -32.25 65.06 15.78
C ALA A 28 -32.36 64.17 17.04
N VAL A 29 -33.06 64.67 18.09
CA VAL A 29 -33.31 63.90 19.32
C VAL A 29 -34.23 62.67 19.06
N VAL A 30 -35.29 62.90 18.27
CA VAL A 30 -36.20 61.80 17.89
C VAL A 30 -35.48 60.82 16.97
N GLY A 31 -34.65 61.30 16.03
CA GLY A 31 -33.83 60.45 15.16
C GLY A 31 -32.78 59.65 15.94
N LEU A 32 -32.10 60.25 16.93
CA LEU A 32 -31.16 59.59 17.80
C LEU A 32 -31.87 58.53 18.69
N GLY A 33 -33.07 58.87 19.20
CA GLY A 33 -33.90 57.94 19.97
C GLY A 33 -34.33 56.74 19.10
N PHE A 34 -34.63 56.96 17.81
CA PHE A 34 -34.97 55.87 16.89
C PHE A 34 -33.75 54.99 16.56
N ILE A 35 -32.56 55.58 16.38
CA ILE A 35 -31.31 54.86 16.14
C ILE A 35 -30.92 54.04 17.37
N VAL A 36 -31.00 54.62 18.56
CA VAL A 36 -30.73 53.92 19.82
C VAL A 36 -31.75 52.79 20.06
N GLY A 37 -33.03 53.05 19.79
CA GLY A 37 -34.07 52.01 19.87
C GLY A 37 -33.87 50.88 18.86
N ALA A 38 -33.55 51.21 17.61
CA ALA A 38 -33.23 50.24 16.58
C ALA A 38 -31.98 49.43 16.92
N ALA A 39 -30.93 50.06 17.45
CA ALA A 39 -29.71 49.40 17.90
C ALA A 39 -29.98 48.44 19.09
N LEU A 40 -30.86 48.84 20.01
CA LEU A 40 -31.29 48.01 21.13
C LEU A 40 -32.12 46.82 20.69
N VAL A 41 -33.06 47.03 19.78
CA VAL A 41 -33.85 45.93 19.16
C VAL A 41 -32.94 45.01 18.39
N LEU A 42 -32.01 45.54 17.56
CA LEU A 42 -31.02 44.70 16.85
C LEU A 42 -30.12 43.96 17.81
N GLY A 43 -29.67 44.60 18.89
CA GLY A 43 -28.91 43.96 19.95
C GLY A 43 -29.64 42.79 20.63
N ILE A 44 -30.96 43.00 20.93
CA ILE A 44 -31.80 41.94 21.49
C ILE A 44 -32.03 40.81 20.48
N LEU A 45 -32.23 41.17 19.21
CA LEU A 45 -32.45 40.16 18.17
C LEU A 45 -31.19 39.34 17.90
N THR A 46 -30.02 39.97 17.86
CA THR A 46 -28.75 39.29 17.74
C THR A 46 -28.44 38.40 18.97
N ALA A 47 -28.74 38.90 20.17
CA ALA A 47 -28.61 38.11 21.41
C ALA A 47 -29.56 36.89 21.43
N ALA A 48 -30.82 37.09 20.96
CA ALA A 48 -31.78 36.02 20.86
C ALA A 48 -31.38 34.93 19.81
N LEU A 49 -30.88 35.39 18.66
CA LEU A 49 -30.35 34.51 17.64
C LEU A 49 -29.10 33.74 18.09
N ALA A 50 -28.17 34.44 18.77
CA ALA A 50 -27.00 33.80 19.36
C ALA A 50 -27.37 32.79 20.45
N TYR A 51 -28.35 33.13 21.32
CA TYR A 51 -28.87 32.22 22.32
C TYR A 51 -29.55 31.00 21.67
N ALA A 52 -30.38 31.22 20.66
CA ALA A 52 -31.02 30.13 19.92
C ALA A 52 -30.00 29.23 19.23
N SER A 53 -28.97 29.80 18.63
CA SER A 53 -27.85 29.09 18.03
C SER A 53 -27.03 28.27 19.04
N LEU A 54 -26.77 28.85 20.23
CA LEU A 54 -26.05 28.18 21.30
C LEU A 54 -26.86 27.08 22.00
N THR A 55 -28.19 27.17 21.99
CA THR A 55 -29.05 26.17 22.60
C THR A 55 -29.58 25.13 21.60
N SER A 56 -29.43 25.40 20.30
CA SER A 56 -29.81 24.46 19.26
C SER A 56 -28.90 23.22 19.32
N GLY A 57 -29.49 22.03 19.48
CA GLY A 57 -28.73 20.78 19.51
C GLY A 57 -28.25 20.36 20.90
N LEU A 58 -28.64 21.06 21.97
CA LEU A 58 -28.40 20.56 23.35
C LEU A 58 -29.25 19.33 23.62
N PRO A 59 -28.62 18.23 24.14
CA PRO A 59 -29.37 17.05 24.55
C PRO A 59 -30.32 17.37 25.72
N PRO A 60 -31.48 16.69 25.78
CA PRO A 60 -32.44 16.89 26.86
C PRO A 60 -31.86 16.39 28.19
N LEU A 61 -32.15 17.09 29.29
CA LEU A 61 -31.65 16.73 30.65
C LEU A 61 -32.25 15.40 31.13
N GLU A 62 -33.44 15.05 30.68
CA GLU A 62 -34.13 13.81 30.96
C GLU A 62 -33.34 12.57 30.53
N ARG A 63 -32.44 12.73 29.56
CA ARG A 63 -31.52 11.66 29.14
C ARG A 63 -30.67 11.16 30.32
N LEU A 64 -30.27 12.01 31.26
CA LEU A 64 -29.55 11.58 32.46
C LEU A 64 -30.33 10.63 33.33
N THR A 65 -31.65 10.80 33.48
CA THR A 65 -32.49 9.94 34.28
C THR A 65 -32.64 8.55 33.67
N ILE A 66 -32.59 8.46 32.37
CA ILE A 66 -32.59 7.18 31.61
C ILE A 66 -31.25 6.49 31.73
N LEU A 67 -30.17 7.24 31.52
CA LEU A 67 -28.79 6.71 31.58
C LEU A 67 -28.45 6.19 33.01
N MET A 68 -28.94 6.87 34.02
CA MET A 68 -28.56 6.68 35.43
C MET A 68 -29.70 6.11 36.28
N ASN A 69 -30.68 5.41 35.72
CA ASN A 69 -31.73 4.75 36.47
C ASN A 69 -31.11 3.66 37.34
N PRO A 70 -31.34 3.66 38.69
CA PRO A 70 -30.75 2.66 39.61
C PRO A 70 -31.08 1.21 39.30
N ASN A 71 -32.22 0.93 38.63
CA ASN A 71 -32.70 -0.44 38.39
C ASN A 71 -32.27 -1.00 37.00
N ASP A 72 -32.30 -0.15 35.97
CA ASP A 72 -32.12 -0.56 34.57
C ASP A 72 -31.32 0.45 33.76
N GLY A 73 -30.59 1.33 34.42
CA GLY A 73 -29.80 2.40 33.77
C GLY A 73 -28.89 1.85 32.69
N GLN A 74 -28.83 2.57 31.59
CA GLN A 74 -28.08 2.14 30.42
C GLN A 74 -26.60 1.96 30.70
N LEU A 75 -26.00 2.79 31.52
CA LEU A 75 -24.57 2.69 31.87
C LEU A 75 -24.24 1.52 32.82
N LEU A 76 -25.24 0.89 33.40
CA LEU A 76 -25.07 -0.34 34.19
C LEU A 76 -24.91 -1.56 33.28
N GLN A 77 -25.27 -1.44 32.01
CA GLN A 77 -25.11 -2.50 31.03
C GLN A 77 -23.70 -2.44 30.39
N PRO A 78 -23.04 -3.59 30.19
CA PRO A 78 -21.74 -3.63 29.51
C PRO A 78 -21.88 -3.23 28.05
N THR A 79 -20.82 -2.71 27.45
CA THR A 79 -20.71 -2.62 26.00
C THR A 79 -20.59 -4.02 25.42
N ARG A 80 -21.38 -4.34 24.40
CA ARG A 80 -21.41 -5.65 23.74
C ARG A 80 -21.04 -5.51 22.28
N LEU A 81 -20.16 -6.37 21.82
CA LEU A 81 -19.76 -6.49 20.41
C LEU A 81 -20.40 -7.73 19.82
N TYR A 82 -21.08 -7.56 18.70
CA TYR A 82 -21.74 -8.63 17.95
C TYR A 82 -21.10 -8.80 16.58
N ASP A 83 -21.29 -9.96 15.99
CA ASP A 83 -20.98 -10.21 14.58
C ASP A 83 -21.83 -9.32 13.65
N ARG A 84 -21.61 -9.43 12.34
CA ARG A 84 -22.32 -8.62 11.33
C ARG A 84 -23.83 -8.83 11.28
N THR A 85 -24.32 -9.97 11.78
CA THR A 85 -25.76 -10.30 11.83
C THR A 85 -26.42 -9.78 13.09
N GLY A 86 -25.64 -9.52 14.16
CA GLY A 86 -26.12 -9.17 15.48
C GLY A 86 -26.58 -10.38 16.30
N GLU A 87 -26.41 -11.61 15.80
CA GLU A 87 -26.85 -12.83 16.46
C GLU A 87 -25.80 -13.41 17.42
N HIS A 88 -24.51 -13.27 17.08
CA HIS A 88 -23.42 -13.86 17.86
C HIS A 88 -22.67 -12.80 18.67
N LEU A 89 -22.66 -12.98 20.01
CA LEU A 89 -21.88 -12.13 20.90
C LEU A 89 -20.39 -12.48 20.82
N LEU A 90 -19.56 -11.53 20.38
CA LEU A 90 -18.12 -11.69 20.27
C LEU A 90 -17.38 -11.32 21.54
N ALA A 91 -17.83 -10.26 22.21
CA ALA A 91 -17.24 -9.77 23.44
C ALA A 91 -18.22 -8.94 24.24
N SER A 92 -18.05 -8.98 25.56
CA SER A 92 -18.71 -8.09 26.51
C SER A 92 -17.67 -7.39 27.35
N LEU A 93 -17.66 -6.06 27.32
CA LEU A 93 -16.71 -5.25 28.10
C LEU A 93 -17.26 -5.04 29.50
N ALA A 94 -17.01 -6.01 30.37
CA ALA A 94 -17.29 -5.94 31.78
C ALA A 94 -16.14 -6.55 32.55
N PRO A 95 -15.83 -6.11 33.77
CA PRO A 95 -14.96 -6.86 34.65
C PRO A 95 -15.57 -8.27 34.88
N SER A 96 -14.76 -9.30 34.79
CA SER A 96 -15.20 -10.69 34.72
C SER A 96 -16.02 -11.15 35.93
N ASP A 97 -15.94 -10.46 37.09
CA ASP A 97 -16.59 -10.87 38.35
C ASP A 97 -17.35 -9.74 39.06
N THR A 98 -17.42 -8.52 38.50
CA THR A 98 -18.08 -7.39 39.15
C THR A 98 -19.29 -6.92 38.37
N GLN A 99 -20.47 -7.08 38.91
CA GLN A 99 -21.65 -6.41 38.36
C GLN A 99 -21.55 -4.90 38.66
N ARG A 100 -21.84 -4.06 37.66
CA ARG A 100 -22.02 -2.62 37.88
C ARG A 100 -23.29 -2.41 38.70
N VAL A 101 -23.11 -2.21 40.00
CA VAL A 101 -24.22 -1.96 40.93
C VAL A 101 -24.27 -0.47 41.22
N TYR A 102 -25.43 0.11 41.08
CA TYR A 102 -25.68 1.51 41.39
C TYR A 102 -25.77 1.71 42.92
N ALA A 103 -24.95 2.60 43.48
CA ALA A 103 -24.99 2.96 44.90
C ALA A 103 -25.79 4.26 45.08
N LEU A 104 -26.92 4.19 45.76
CA LEU A 104 -27.70 5.37 46.06
C LEU A 104 -26.92 6.31 47.01
N TYR A 105 -27.18 7.61 46.97
CA TYR A 105 -26.48 8.62 47.78
C TYR A 105 -26.46 8.26 49.29
N ASP A 106 -27.57 7.78 49.83
CA ASP A 106 -27.70 7.42 51.24
C ASP A 106 -26.95 6.11 51.61
N GLN A 107 -26.53 5.32 50.60
CA GLN A 107 -25.71 4.12 50.79
C GLN A 107 -24.20 4.43 50.74
N LEU A 108 -23.83 5.59 50.16
CA LEU A 108 -22.42 6.00 50.00
C LEU A 108 -21.86 6.46 51.38
N PRO A 109 -20.69 5.93 51.79
CA PRO A 109 -20.07 6.35 53.07
C PRO A 109 -19.75 7.85 53.05
N ARG A 110 -20.06 8.52 54.16
CA ARG A 110 -19.77 9.94 54.33
C ARG A 110 -18.30 10.27 54.04
N ALA A 111 -17.41 9.37 54.46
CA ALA A 111 -15.96 9.52 54.19
C ALA A 111 -15.63 9.60 52.72
N LEU A 112 -16.27 8.81 51.83
CA LEU A 112 -16.06 8.84 50.39
C LEU A 112 -16.59 10.15 49.77
N ILE A 113 -17.79 10.59 50.19
CA ILE A 113 -18.38 11.83 49.73
C ILE A 113 -17.44 13.00 50.07
N ASP A 114 -16.99 13.08 51.32
CA ASP A 114 -16.15 14.17 51.79
C ASP A 114 -14.75 14.11 51.19
N ALA A 115 -14.15 12.92 50.97
CA ALA A 115 -12.87 12.73 50.30
C ALA A 115 -12.94 13.17 48.83
N THR A 116 -13.99 12.76 48.09
CA THR A 116 -14.21 13.12 46.71
C THR A 116 -14.41 14.62 46.55
N VAL A 117 -15.27 15.23 47.36
CA VAL A 117 -15.49 16.68 47.29
C VAL A 117 -14.24 17.46 47.70
N ALA A 118 -13.51 17.01 48.73
CA ALA A 118 -12.30 17.67 49.18
C ALA A 118 -11.19 17.66 48.14
N SER A 119 -11.03 16.57 47.38
CA SER A 119 -9.97 16.36 46.39
C SER A 119 -10.34 16.90 44.99
N ALA A 120 -11.58 16.71 44.55
CA ALA A 120 -12.01 17.04 43.21
C ALA A 120 -12.54 18.48 43.06
N GLN A 121 -13.38 18.93 44.01
CA GLN A 121 -14.01 20.23 43.94
C GLN A 121 -14.42 20.73 45.33
N SER A 122 -13.54 21.48 45.98
CA SER A 122 -13.76 21.89 47.35
C SER A 122 -14.96 22.83 47.63
N ASP A 123 -15.39 23.58 46.61
CA ASP A 123 -16.53 24.49 46.62
C ASP A 123 -17.84 23.84 46.10
N PHE A 124 -17.86 22.52 45.97
CA PHE A 124 -18.96 21.77 45.34
C PHE A 124 -20.34 22.15 45.89
N TRP A 125 -20.47 22.23 47.21
CA TRP A 125 -21.78 22.49 47.86
C TRP A 125 -22.31 23.92 47.65
N THR A 126 -21.45 24.86 47.25
CA THR A 126 -21.80 26.27 46.97
C THR A 126 -21.72 26.64 45.49
N SER A 127 -21.05 25.84 44.71
CA SER A 127 -20.83 26.06 43.27
C SER A 127 -22.12 26.05 42.45
N PRO A 128 -22.26 26.92 41.40
CA PRO A 128 -23.39 26.85 40.47
C PRO A 128 -23.32 25.63 39.51
N GLY A 129 -22.32 24.75 39.63
CA GLY A 129 -22.13 23.58 38.81
C GLY A 129 -21.15 23.76 37.66
N TYR A 130 -20.72 25.00 37.41
CA TYR A 130 -19.77 25.27 36.34
C TYR A 130 -18.71 26.31 36.72
N ARG A 131 -17.61 26.30 35.96
CA ARG A 131 -16.59 27.34 35.95
C ARG A 131 -16.34 27.79 34.52
N ILE A 132 -16.09 29.07 34.33
CA ILE A 132 -15.85 29.63 32.96
C ILE A 132 -14.43 29.33 32.48
N THR A 133 -13.47 29.12 33.36
CA THR A 133 -12.07 28.83 33.02
C THR A 133 -11.95 27.56 32.16
N GLY A 134 -11.07 27.60 31.18
CA GLY A 134 -10.79 26.44 30.33
C GLY A 134 -11.86 26.09 29.28
N TRP A 135 -12.80 27.00 28.97
CA TRP A 135 -13.89 26.70 28.00
C TRP A 135 -13.43 26.43 26.56
N GLN A 136 -12.20 26.88 26.22
CA GLN A 136 -11.61 26.67 24.90
C GLN A 136 -10.96 25.28 24.76
N ASP A 137 -10.66 24.63 25.88
CA ASP A 137 -10.08 23.32 25.95
C ASP A 137 -11.15 22.31 26.38
N SER A 138 -11.50 21.43 25.50
CA SER A 138 -12.55 20.42 25.70
C SER A 138 -12.18 19.33 26.72
N ASP A 139 -10.91 19.22 27.10
CA ASP A 139 -10.40 18.23 28.02
C ASP A 139 -10.29 18.77 29.46
N VAL A 140 -10.62 20.05 29.68
CA VAL A 140 -10.60 20.70 30.98
C VAL A 140 -12.00 20.81 31.59
N HIS A 141 -12.32 19.95 32.56
CA HIS A 141 -13.60 19.86 33.26
C HIS A 141 -13.46 20.23 34.72
N PRO A 142 -13.47 21.52 35.09
CA PRO A 142 -13.09 21.98 36.43
C PRO A 142 -14.11 21.70 37.54
N THR A 143 -15.31 21.22 37.22
CA THR A 143 -16.32 20.83 38.23
C THR A 143 -16.83 19.42 38.01
N LEU A 144 -17.35 18.78 39.06
CA LEU A 144 -17.96 17.44 38.99
C LEU A 144 -19.15 17.39 38.03
N ALA A 145 -19.96 18.46 38.01
CA ALA A 145 -21.10 18.56 37.09
C ALA A 145 -20.64 18.72 35.63
N GLN A 146 -19.53 19.42 35.35
CA GLN A 146 -18.97 19.51 34.03
C GLN A 146 -18.42 18.17 33.55
N ARG A 147 -17.71 17.43 34.41
CA ARG A 147 -17.25 16.05 34.09
C ARG A 147 -18.44 15.16 33.77
N LEU A 148 -19.47 15.18 34.60
CA LEU A 148 -20.69 14.39 34.39
C LEU A 148 -21.35 14.71 33.06
N VAL A 149 -21.51 15.99 32.71
CA VAL A 149 -22.12 16.44 31.48
C VAL A 149 -21.25 16.06 30.27
N SER A 150 -19.96 16.30 30.36
CA SER A 150 -19.01 15.92 29.30
C SER A 150 -19.07 14.44 29.00
N ASP A 151 -19.11 13.63 30.03
CA ASP A 151 -19.06 12.18 29.95
C ASP A 151 -20.37 11.54 29.48
N LEU A 152 -21.52 12.16 29.79
CA LEU A 152 -22.84 11.55 29.56
C LEU A 152 -23.67 12.22 28.48
N LEU A 153 -23.69 13.55 28.45
CA LEU A 153 -24.55 14.30 27.52
C LEU A 153 -23.84 14.78 26.26
N LEU A 154 -22.53 15.04 26.34
CA LEU A 154 -21.74 15.54 25.21
C LEU A 154 -20.69 14.55 24.69
N ALA A 155 -20.85 13.32 25.05
CA ALA A 155 -19.88 12.28 24.73
C ALA A 155 -19.75 11.97 23.25
N ASP A 156 -20.82 12.19 22.49
CA ASP A 156 -20.93 12.01 21.04
C ASP A 156 -20.46 13.23 20.24
N GLN A 157 -20.18 14.37 20.92
CA GLN A 157 -19.75 15.59 20.26
C GLN A 157 -18.22 15.67 20.16
N ALA A 158 -17.76 16.00 18.96
CA ALA A 158 -16.34 16.25 18.72
C ALA A 158 -15.80 17.42 19.56
N ALA A 159 -14.53 17.32 19.95
CA ALA A 159 -13.83 18.38 20.69
C ALA A 159 -13.89 19.72 19.94
N SER A 160 -14.44 20.75 20.58
CA SER A 160 -14.58 22.09 20.01
C SER A 160 -14.81 23.14 21.11
N PRO A 161 -14.51 24.42 20.87
CA PRO A 161 -14.87 25.49 21.80
C PRO A 161 -16.38 25.58 22.05
N LEU A 162 -17.22 25.26 21.07
CA LEU A 162 -18.67 25.23 21.21
C LEU A 162 -19.12 24.15 22.19
N ARG A 163 -18.53 22.94 22.11
CA ARG A 163 -18.74 21.85 23.07
C ARG A 163 -18.41 22.31 24.51
N GLY A 164 -17.31 23.09 24.67
CA GLY A 164 -16.94 23.65 25.96
C GLY A 164 -17.98 24.66 26.52
N ILE A 165 -18.65 25.41 25.66
CA ILE A 165 -19.76 26.29 26.06
C ILE A 165 -21.00 25.47 26.42
N HIS A 166 -21.36 24.50 25.61
CA HIS A 166 -22.48 23.58 25.86
C HIS A 166 -22.33 22.84 27.20
N GLU A 167 -21.13 22.36 27.51
CA GLU A 167 -20.82 21.69 28.79
C GLU A 167 -21.16 22.58 29.99
N ARG A 168 -20.73 23.86 29.94
CA ARG A 168 -20.95 24.80 31.03
C ARG A 168 -22.44 25.15 31.20
N MET A 169 -23.15 25.30 30.11
CA MET A 169 -24.58 25.55 30.09
C MET A 169 -25.36 24.36 30.68
N LEU A 170 -25.06 23.16 30.20
CA LEU A 170 -25.69 21.92 30.68
C LEU A 170 -25.35 21.63 32.14
N ALA A 171 -24.08 21.84 32.55
CA ALA A 171 -23.68 21.64 33.95
C ALA A 171 -24.40 22.56 34.90
N ALA A 172 -24.63 23.83 34.50
CA ALA A 172 -25.48 24.76 35.27
C ALA A 172 -26.92 24.27 35.35
N GLN A 173 -27.51 23.86 34.25
CA GLN A 173 -28.90 23.37 34.17
C GLN A 173 -29.09 22.08 34.99
N VAL A 174 -28.18 21.10 34.84
CA VAL A 174 -28.19 19.83 35.58
C VAL A 174 -28.11 20.08 37.10
N THR A 175 -27.20 20.98 37.52
CA THR A 175 -27.04 21.31 38.93
C THR A 175 -28.29 22.02 39.51
N ALA A 176 -28.90 22.91 38.71
CA ALA A 176 -30.11 23.64 39.10
C ALA A 176 -31.37 22.74 39.15
N HIS A 177 -31.50 21.81 38.16
CA HIS A 177 -32.69 20.96 38.04
C HIS A 177 -32.67 19.78 38.99
N PHE A 178 -31.58 19.02 39.08
CA PHE A 178 -31.46 17.79 39.86
C PHE A 178 -30.85 18.00 41.25
N GLY A 179 -30.20 19.12 41.49
CA GLY A 179 -29.52 19.40 42.76
C GLY A 179 -28.17 18.72 42.90
N ARG A 180 -27.37 19.23 43.84
CA ARG A 180 -25.97 18.79 44.03
C ARG A 180 -25.82 17.37 44.52
N ARG A 181 -26.76 16.89 45.36
CA ARG A 181 -26.72 15.50 45.85
C ARG A 181 -26.82 14.50 44.69
N GLN A 182 -27.77 14.74 43.77
CA GLN A 182 -27.98 13.86 42.64
C GLN A 182 -26.81 13.93 41.65
N VAL A 183 -26.23 15.10 41.43
CA VAL A 183 -25.01 15.26 40.62
C VAL A 183 -23.84 14.45 41.18
N LEU A 184 -23.64 14.48 42.53
CA LEU A 184 -22.56 13.74 43.18
C LEU A 184 -22.83 12.21 43.16
N GLU A 185 -24.05 11.80 43.36
CA GLU A 185 -24.50 10.40 43.29
C GLU A 185 -24.17 9.85 41.88
N TRP A 186 -24.64 10.53 40.85
CA TRP A 186 -24.37 10.16 39.46
C TRP A 186 -22.88 10.13 39.17
N TYR A 187 -22.13 11.17 39.58
CA TYR A 187 -20.69 11.21 39.39
C TYR A 187 -19.99 9.99 40.01
N LEU A 188 -20.29 9.67 41.28
CA LEU A 188 -19.67 8.52 41.98
C LEU A 188 -20.07 7.17 41.38
N ASN A 189 -21.16 7.09 40.63
CA ASN A 189 -21.57 5.87 39.92
C ASN A 189 -20.99 5.74 38.51
N ILE A 190 -20.38 6.82 37.94
CA ILE A 190 -19.82 6.78 36.58
C ILE A 190 -18.32 7.10 36.51
N ALA A 191 -17.73 7.62 37.58
CA ALA A 191 -16.33 7.99 37.60
C ALA A 191 -15.46 6.78 37.21
N ASP A 192 -14.47 7.03 36.35
CA ASP A 192 -13.47 6.04 35.99
C ASP A 192 -12.47 5.89 37.14
N TYR A 193 -12.19 4.64 37.52
CA TYR A 193 -11.19 4.28 38.53
C TYR A 193 -10.06 3.41 37.93
N GLY A 194 -9.99 3.28 36.60
CA GLY A 194 -9.05 2.39 35.92
C GLY A 194 -9.50 0.92 35.91
N HIS A 195 -8.84 0.10 35.08
CA HIS A 195 -9.12 -1.33 34.94
C HIS A 195 -10.61 -1.66 34.72
N TYR A 196 -11.31 -0.84 33.91
CA TYR A 196 -12.76 -0.97 33.62
C TYR A 196 -13.69 -0.81 34.83
N ALA A 197 -13.17 -0.39 35.99
CA ALA A 197 -13.96 -0.11 37.18
C ALA A 197 -14.63 1.27 37.09
N PHE A 198 -15.80 1.32 36.47
CA PHE A 198 -16.64 2.51 36.41
C PHE A 198 -17.63 2.53 37.61
N GLY A 199 -17.56 3.59 38.42
CA GLY A 199 -18.33 3.74 39.63
C GLY A 199 -17.60 3.25 40.88
N ALA A 200 -17.96 3.89 42.02
CA ALA A 200 -17.29 3.65 43.29
C ALA A 200 -17.51 2.22 43.82
N GLU A 201 -18.67 1.60 43.56
CA GLU A 201 -18.94 0.20 43.95
C GLU A 201 -18.01 -0.76 43.19
N ALA A 202 -17.92 -0.61 41.85
CA ALA A 202 -17.03 -1.45 41.04
C ALA A 202 -15.56 -1.28 41.47
N ALA A 203 -15.13 -0.05 41.76
CA ALA A 203 -13.79 0.23 42.27
C ALA A 203 -13.52 -0.38 43.64
N ALA A 204 -14.48 -0.32 44.56
CA ALA A 204 -14.37 -0.94 45.89
C ALA A 204 -14.25 -2.46 45.79
N GLN A 205 -15.06 -3.08 44.96
CA GLN A 205 -14.97 -4.53 44.71
C GLN A 205 -13.62 -4.92 44.07
N LEU A 206 -13.18 -4.19 43.07
CA LEU A 206 -11.91 -4.48 42.36
C LEU A 206 -10.68 -4.31 43.25
N TYR A 207 -10.56 -3.17 43.89
CA TYR A 207 -9.34 -2.82 44.65
C TYR A 207 -9.36 -3.26 46.09
N LEU A 208 -10.55 -3.45 46.71
CA LEU A 208 -10.69 -3.74 48.15
C LEU A 208 -11.39 -5.07 48.42
N GLY A 209 -12.00 -5.71 47.40
CA GLY A 209 -12.73 -6.98 47.55
C GLY A 209 -14.00 -6.88 48.37
N LYS A 210 -14.62 -5.68 48.50
CA LYS A 210 -15.83 -5.46 49.33
C LYS A 210 -16.72 -4.36 48.75
N SER A 211 -17.97 -4.30 49.19
CA SER A 211 -18.89 -3.23 48.79
C SER A 211 -18.43 -1.85 49.26
N VAL A 212 -18.75 -0.82 48.47
CA VAL A 212 -18.47 0.59 48.83
C VAL A 212 -19.13 1.01 50.14
N THR A 213 -20.23 0.38 50.53
CA THR A 213 -20.91 0.64 51.81
C THR A 213 -20.09 0.26 53.04
N GLN A 214 -19.05 -0.58 52.88
CA GLN A 214 -18.23 -1.13 53.95
C GLN A 214 -16.83 -0.54 54.05
N ILE A 215 -16.51 0.47 53.22
CA ILE A 215 -15.15 1.06 53.17
C ILE A 215 -14.93 2.01 54.35
N ASP A 216 -13.72 2.00 54.85
CA ASP A 216 -13.27 2.91 55.91
C ASP A 216 -12.74 4.25 55.34
N LEU A 217 -12.25 5.13 56.22
CA LEU A 217 -11.73 6.44 55.83
C LEU A 217 -10.46 6.33 54.93
N GLY A 218 -9.57 5.39 55.24
CA GLY A 218 -8.33 5.19 54.45
C GLY A 218 -8.62 4.69 53.04
N GLU A 219 -9.57 3.79 52.91
CA GLU A 219 -10.06 3.23 51.66
C GLU A 219 -10.88 4.26 50.86
N ALA A 220 -11.70 5.05 51.52
CA ALA A 220 -12.42 6.16 50.89
C ALA A 220 -11.47 7.20 50.30
N ALA A 221 -10.39 7.53 51.02
CA ALA A 221 -9.34 8.40 50.50
C ALA A 221 -8.58 7.79 49.30
N LEU A 222 -8.38 6.47 49.33
CA LEU A 222 -7.80 5.73 48.20
C LEU A 222 -8.68 5.84 46.95
N LEU A 223 -9.95 5.50 47.03
CA LEU A 223 -10.86 5.60 45.89
C LEU A 223 -10.98 7.04 45.39
N ALA A 224 -11.08 8.04 46.31
CA ALA A 224 -11.12 9.43 45.90
C ALA A 224 -9.84 9.88 45.17
N ALA A 225 -8.66 9.35 45.52
CA ALA A 225 -7.40 9.61 44.84
C ALA A 225 -7.37 8.99 43.45
N ILE A 226 -7.78 7.73 43.27
CA ILE A 226 -7.86 7.03 42.01
C ILE A 226 -8.85 7.72 41.06
N GLY A 227 -10.04 8.12 41.52
CA GLY A 227 -11.02 8.82 40.70
C GLY A 227 -10.59 10.18 40.18
N GLN A 228 -9.48 10.77 40.66
CA GLN A 228 -8.86 11.96 40.08
C GLN A 228 -7.81 11.63 39.04
N ALA A 229 -7.15 10.47 39.13
CA ALA A 229 -6.09 10.04 38.23
C ALA A 229 -6.13 8.52 38.07
N PRO A 230 -7.04 7.96 37.28
CA PRO A 230 -7.28 6.52 37.13
C PRO A 230 -6.05 5.70 36.76
N ALA A 231 -5.11 6.31 36.00
CA ALA A 231 -3.84 5.69 35.64
C ALA A 231 -2.90 5.47 36.86
N ILE A 232 -3.13 6.20 37.96
CA ILE A 232 -2.40 6.05 39.24
C ILE A 232 -3.26 5.24 40.21
N ASN A 233 -3.26 3.93 40.03
CA ASN A 233 -4.04 2.99 40.80
C ASN A 233 -3.11 1.98 41.50
N PRO A 234 -3.60 1.20 42.50
CA PRO A 234 -2.78 0.28 43.27
C PRO A 234 -2.15 -0.87 42.49
N ILE A 235 -2.68 -1.20 41.31
CA ILE A 235 -2.17 -2.28 40.44
C ILE A 235 -0.98 -1.79 39.62
N ASP A 236 -1.13 -0.64 38.93
CA ASP A 236 -0.14 -0.12 38.00
C ASP A 236 0.95 0.72 38.68
N ALA A 237 0.58 1.50 39.70
CA ALA A 237 1.47 2.47 40.32
C ALA A 237 1.27 2.53 41.87
N PRO A 238 1.53 1.45 42.64
CA PRO A 238 1.18 1.34 44.03
C PRO A 238 1.80 2.45 44.90
N ALA A 239 3.06 2.80 44.67
CA ALA A 239 3.74 3.82 45.48
C ALA A 239 3.17 5.24 45.22
N ALA A 240 2.87 5.58 43.97
CA ALA A 240 2.26 6.87 43.62
C ALA A 240 0.82 6.96 44.11
N THR A 241 0.08 5.86 44.06
CA THR A 241 -1.29 5.75 44.58
C THR A 241 -1.34 6.00 46.09
N GLU A 242 -0.42 5.43 46.86
CA GLU A 242 -0.30 5.64 48.28
C GLU A 242 0.03 7.11 48.63
N GLN A 243 0.92 7.75 47.87
CA GLN A 243 1.19 9.17 48.03
C GLN A 243 -0.04 10.03 47.79
N ASN A 244 -0.81 9.74 46.72
CA ASN A 244 -2.06 10.46 46.46
C ASN A 244 -3.12 10.22 47.54
N ARG A 245 -3.26 9.00 48.06
CA ARG A 245 -4.15 8.68 49.16
C ARG A 245 -3.84 9.51 50.41
N LEU A 246 -2.56 9.57 50.81
CA LEU A 246 -2.09 10.37 51.92
C LEU A 246 -2.33 11.87 51.72
N GLN A 247 -2.19 12.34 50.47
CA GLN A 247 -2.52 13.72 50.13
C GLN A 247 -4.00 14.03 50.30
N VAL A 248 -4.91 13.13 49.88
CA VAL A 248 -6.37 13.28 50.12
C VAL A 248 -6.67 13.37 51.59
N ILE A 249 -6.11 12.48 52.45
CA ILE A 249 -6.28 12.51 53.91
C ILE A 249 -5.81 13.86 54.50
N ARG A 250 -4.66 14.37 54.03
CA ARG A 250 -4.14 15.67 54.46
C ARG A 250 -5.10 16.80 54.10
N VAL A 251 -5.59 16.84 52.86
CA VAL A 251 -6.58 17.84 52.40
C VAL A 251 -7.85 17.79 53.20
N MET A 252 -8.35 16.60 53.58
CA MET A 252 -9.54 16.44 54.45
C MET A 252 -9.29 17.00 55.86
N LEU A 253 -8.10 16.76 56.39
CA LEU A 253 -7.68 17.27 57.71
C LEU A 253 -7.54 18.81 57.70
N ASP A 254 -6.88 19.36 56.70
CA ASP A 254 -6.67 20.82 56.56
C ASP A 254 -7.98 21.58 56.42
N LYS A 255 -9.00 20.94 55.82
CA LYS A 255 -10.35 21.49 55.67
C LYS A 255 -11.26 21.24 56.88
N GLY A 256 -10.76 20.54 57.92
CA GLY A 256 -11.54 20.22 59.09
C GLY A 256 -12.69 19.22 58.85
N LEU A 257 -12.66 18.43 57.76
CA LEU A 257 -13.63 17.39 57.47
C LEU A 257 -13.44 16.15 58.31
N ILE A 258 -12.23 15.92 58.78
CA ILE A 258 -11.84 14.85 59.71
C ILE A 258 -11.00 15.43 60.83
N THR A 259 -11.05 14.78 62.02
CA THR A 259 -10.20 15.14 63.14
C THR A 259 -8.82 14.45 63.05
N PRO A 260 -7.78 14.96 63.73
CA PRO A 260 -6.49 14.28 63.82
C PRO A 260 -6.60 12.87 64.37
N ALA A 261 -7.57 12.61 65.32
CA ALA A 261 -7.81 11.27 65.82
C ALA A 261 -8.35 10.29 64.79
N GLN A 262 -9.14 10.76 63.81
CA GLN A 262 -9.63 9.97 62.66
C GLN A 262 -8.59 9.78 61.60
N ALA A 263 -7.76 10.78 61.34
CA ALA A 263 -6.69 10.74 60.34
C ALA A 263 -5.57 9.77 60.73
N ALA A 264 -5.20 9.71 62.01
CA ALA A 264 -4.04 8.94 62.47
C ALA A 264 -4.13 7.42 62.20
N PRO A 265 -5.23 6.71 62.39
CA PRO A 265 -5.35 5.29 61.98
C PRO A 265 -5.38 5.15 60.45
N ALA A 266 -6.06 6.04 59.69
CA ALA A 266 -6.13 5.98 58.24
C ALA A 266 -4.76 6.17 57.58
N VAL A 267 -3.84 6.92 58.17
CA VAL A 267 -2.47 7.08 57.73
C VAL A 267 -1.60 5.86 58.06
N ARG A 268 -1.76 5.28 59.25
CA ARG A 268 -0.90 4.16 59.73
C ARG A 268 -1.24 2.82 59.10
N ASN A 269 -2.50 2.60 58.71
CA ASN A 269 -3.00 1.34 58.24
C ASN A 269 -3.37 1.52 56.72
N PRO A 270 -2.44 1.33 55.80
CA PRO A 270 -2.76 1.38 54.36
C PRO A 270 -3.75 0.25 54.02
N PRO A 271 -4.68 0.47 53.10
CA PRO A 271 -5.61 -0.55 52.63
C PRO A 271 -4.86 -1.80 52.11
N VAL A 272 -5.37 -2.97 52.48
CA VAL A 272 -4.85 -4.23 51.90
C VAL A 272 -5.52 -4.42 50.56
N ILE A 273 -4.69 -4.41 49.51
CA ILE A 273 -5.14 -4.64 48.13
C ILE A 273 -5.10 -6.15 47.90
N PRO A 274 -6.22 -6.84 47.66
CA PRO A 274 -6.21 -8.20 47.15
C PRO A 274 -5.45 -8.19 45.80
N VAL A 275 -4.50 -9.09 45.58
CA VAL A 275 -3.81 -9.20 44.29
C VAL A 275 -4.88 -9.68 43.29
N PRO A 276 -5.39 -8.83 42.40
CA PRO A 276 -6.29 -9.31 41.37
C PRO A 276 -5.51 -10.30 40.48
N ALA A 277 -6.18 -11.33 39.99
CA ALA A 277 -5.69 -12.06 38.86
C ALA A 277 -5.38 -11.03 37.77
N PRO A 278 -4.24 -11.16 37.00
CA PRO A 278 -3.91 -10.18 36.00
C PRO A 278 -5.15 -9.90 35.15
N PRO A 279 -5.55 -8.64 34.96
CA PRO A 279 -6.70 -8.31 34.17
C PRO A 279 -6.37 -8.71 32.73
N GLY A 280 -6.77 -9.90 32.34
CA GLY A 280 -7.09 -10.10 30.93
C GLY A 280 -8.16 -9.04 30.63
N ARG A 281 -8.04 -8.26 29.57
CA ARG A 281 -9.21 -7.56 29.04
C ARG A 281 -10.33 -8.57 29.11
N GLY A 282 -11.33 -8.33 29.96
CA GLY A 282 -12.40 -9.26 30.18
C GLY A 282 -13.23 -9.43 28.92
N VAL A 283 -12.69 -10.17 27.99
CA VAL A 283 -13.43 -10.66 26.82
C VAL A 283 -14.23 -11.85 27.34
N GLY A 284 -15.16 -11.58 28.23
CA GLY A 284 -16.13 -12.52 28.76
C GLY A 284 -17.26 -12.72 27.77
N GLY A 285 -16.93 -13.41 26.67
CA GLY A 285 -17.86 -14.04 25.75
C GLY A 285 -17.44 -15.50 25.61
N GLU A 286 -18.35 -16.40 25.28
CA GLU A 286 -18.08 -17.82 25.09
C GLU A 286 -16.79 -18.03 24.28
N GLY A 287 -15.68 -18.36 24.99
CA GLY A 287 -14.36 -18.71 24.49
C GLY A 287 -13.84 -17.90 23.30
N GLY A 288 -13.60 -16.57 23.46
CA GLY A 288 -13.08 -15.61 22.47
C GLY A 288 -12.60 -16.15 21.12
N ILE A 289 -13.52 -16.34 20.16
CA ILE A 289 -13.17 -16.87 18.83
C ILE A 289 -12.41 -15.87 17.96
N ALA A 290 -12.47 -14.56 18.30
CA ALA A 290 -11.93 -13.46 17.48
C ALA A 290 -11.18 -12.40 18.30
N PRO A 291 -10.24 -12.75 19.20
CA PRO A 291 -9.64 -11.76 20.10
C PRO A 291 -8.86 -10.67 19.35
N ALA A 292 -8.14 -11.01 18.30
CA ALA A 292 -7.40 -10.04 17.47
C ALA A 292 -8.35 -9.08 16.75
N PHE A 293 -9.45 -9.57 16.20
CA PHE A 293 -10.46 -8.76 15.55
C PHE A 293 -11.15 -7.80 16.53
N VAL A 294 -11.57 -8.31 17.70
CA VAL A 294 -12.20 -7.50 18.76
C VAL A 294 -11.25 -6.38 19.23
N ASN A 295 -9.99 -6.70 19.50
CA ASN A 295 -8.99 -5.70 19.87
C ASN A 295 -8.78 -4.65 18.77
N PHE A 296 -8.79 -5.06 17.51
CA PHE A 296 -8.69 -4.13 16.39
C PHE A 296 -9.94 -3.24 16.27
N ALA A 297 -11.14 -3.80 16.37
CA ALA A 297 -12.39 -3.03 16.36
C ALA A 297 -12.45 -1.98 17.48
N LEU A 298 -12.04 -2.37 18.69
CA LEU A 298 -11.94 -1.45 19.82
C LEU A 298 -10.92 -0.34 19.57
N SER A 299 -9.76 -0.65 18.98
CA SER A 299 -8.76 0.37 18.65
C SER A 299 -9.26 1.38 17.61
N GLN A 300 -10.05 0.95 16.64
CA GLN A 300 -10.70 1.86 15.68
C GLN A 300 -11.71 2.80 16.36
N LEU A 301 -12.49 2.25 17.30
CA LEU A 301 -13.47 3.03 18.06
C LEU A 301 -12.81 3.99 19.04
N ASP A 302 -11.70 3.59 19.66
CA ASP A 302 -10.91 4.49 20.53
C ASP A 302 -10.36 5.67 19.75
N LEU A 303 -9.90 5.47 18.52
CA LEU A 303 -9.47 6.56 17.63
C LEU A 303 -10.62 7.47 17.22
N GLN A 304 -11.82 6.92 16.99
CA GLN A 304 -12.99 7.66 16.51
C GLN A 304 -13.76 8.39 17.63
N LEU A 305 -13.95 7.73 18.78
CA LEU A 305 -14.79 8.21 19.88
C LEU A 305 -13.98 8.73 21.07
N GLY A 306 -12.70 8.44 21.11
CA GLY A 306 -11.80 8.70 22.23
C GLY A 306 -11.64 7.51 23.17
N ALA A 307 -10.44 7.38 23.74
CA ALA A 307 -10.10 6.29 24.67
C ALA A 307 -11.04 6.25 25.89
N GLY A 308 -11.40 5.05 26.29
CA GLY A 308 -12.25 4.80 27.47
C GLY A 308 -13.74 5.06 27.25
N ARG A 309 -14.15 5.60 26.11
CA ARG A 309 -15.57 5.89 25.84
C ARG A 309 -16.37 4.61 25.60
N VAL A 310 -15.79 3.70 24.83
CA VAL A 310 -16.40 2.40 24.51
C VAL A 310 -16.51 1.51 25.76
N GLU A 311 -15.57 1.67 26.67
CA GLU A 311 -15.44 0.86 27.88
C GLU A 311 -16.46 1.24 28.99
N ARG A 312 -16.98 2.47 28.95
CA ARG A 312 -17.95 2.95 29.95
C ARG A 312 -19.25 2.16 29.99
N GLY A 313 -19.60 1.45 28.93
CA GLY A 313 -20.77 0.61 28.82
C GLY A 313 -21.96 1.27 28.11
N GLY A 314 -23.03 0.50 27.99
CA GLY A 314 -24.28 0.95 27.37
C GLY A 314 -24.23 1.03 25.84
N LEU A 315 -23.24 0.42 25.17
CA LEU A 315 -23.13 0.41 23.73
C LEU A 315 -23.37 -0.99 23.15
N THR A 316 -24.08 -1.02 22.03
CA THR A 316 -24.18 -2.19 21.15
C THR A 316 -23.38 -1.90 19.88
N ILE A 317 -22.34 -2.69 19.66
CA ILE A 317 -21.44 -2.56 18.52
C ILE A 317 -21.72 -3.70 17.57
N LEU A 318 -22.20 -3.38 16.36
CA LEU A 318 -22.32 -4.31 15.26
C LEU A 318 -21.03 -4.26 14.46
N THR A 319 -20.34 -5.37 14.39
CA THR A 319 -19.04 -5.47 13.69
C THR A 319 -19.22 -5.99 12.26
N SER A 320 -18.16 -5.90 11.46
CA SER A 320 -18.13 -6.47 10.10
C SER A 320 -17.79 -7.96 10.08
N LEU A 321 -17.46 -8.57 11.25
CA LEU A 321 -17.06 -9.96 11.33
C LEU A 321 -18.15 -10.90 10.84
N ASP A 322 -17.77 -11.80 9.95
CA ASP A 322 -18.58 -12.94 9.58
C ASP A 322 -18.25 -14.11 10.53
N TYR A 323 -19.21 -14.51 11.37
CA TYR A 323 -18.99 -15.49 12.42
C TYR A 323 -18.53 -16.83 11.87
N ASP A 324 -19.15 -17.33 10.82
CA ASP A 324 -18.77 -18.61 10.20
C ASP A 324 -17.38 -18.54 9.58
N LEU A 325 -17.07 -17.48 8.82
CA LEU A 325 -15.75 -17.32 8.22
C LEU A 325 -14.66 -17.21 9.29
N GLN A 326 -14.91 -16.51 10.38
CA GLN A 326 -13.98 -16.42 11.50
C GLN A 326 -13.75 -17.78 12.18
N LEU A 327 -14.82 -18.49 12.48
CA LEU A 327 -14.81 -19.81 13.12
C LEU A 327 -13.99 -20.79 12.30
N GLN A 328 -14.27 -20.87 11.00
CA GLN A 328 -13.60 -21.75 10.04
C GLN A 328 -12.13 -21.32 9.78
N SER A 329 -11.84 -20.02 9.82
CA SER A 329 -10.48 -19.53 9.68
C SER A 329 -9.59 -19.95 10.85
N VAL A 330 -10.08 -19.82 12.08
CA VAL A 330 -9.35 -20.23 13.29
C VAL A 330 -9.12 -21.75 13.29
N CYS A 331 -10.16 -22.55 12.99
CA CYS A 331 -10.01 -24.00 13.00
C CYS A 331 -9.09 -24.51 11.88
N ALA A 332 -9.16 -23.96 10.65
CA ALA A 332 -8.26 -24.33 9.56
C ALA A 332 -6.81 -23.95 9.86
N ALA A 333 -6.58 -22.77 10.47
CA ALA A 333 -5.25 -22.37 10.93
C ALA A 333 -4.69 -23.33 12.00
N ARG A 334 -5.50 -23.73 12.98
CA ARG A 334 -5.11 -24.74 13.98
C ARG A 334 -4.83 -26.10 13.35
N ALA A 335 -5.67 -26.53 12.43
CA ALA A 335 -5.46 -27.79 11.69
C ALA A 335 -4.13 -27.77 10.93
N GLN A 336 -3.81 -26.68 10.22
CA GLN A 336 -2.55 -26.55 9.50
C GLN A 336 -1.34 -26.57 10.45
N LEU A 337 -1.40 -25.83 11.58
CA LEU A 337 -0.33 -25.85 12.59
C LEU A 337 -0.12 -27.25 13.18
N GLN A 338 -1.19 -28.01 13.47
CA GLN A 338 -1.09 -29.37 13.97
C GLN A 338 -0.48 -30.31 12.95
N ARG A 339 -0.90 -30.23 11.67
CA ARG A 339 -0.33 -31.02 10.57
C ARG A 339 1.16 -30.76 10.42
N LEU A 340 1.59 -29.50 10.47
CA LEU A 340 3.00 -29.11 10.41
C LEU A 340 3.80 -29.57 11.63
N ALA A 341 3.16 -29.73 12.78
CA ALA A 341 3.74 -30.33 13.98
C ALA A 341 3.75 -31.86 13.95
N GLY A 342 3.25 -32.49 12.89
CA GLY A 342 3.22 -33.94 12.72
C GLY A 342 2.02 -34.66 13.36
N SER A 343 0.97 -33.87 13.76
CA SER A 343 -0.28 -34.46 14.31
C SER A 343 -1.36 -34.50 13.22
N ASN A 344 -2.05 -35.62 13.11
CA ASN A 344 -3.21 -35.80 12.23
C ASN A 344 -4.53 -35.85 13.02
N ALA A 345 -4.57 -35.27 14.24
CA ALA A 345 -5.78 -35.22 15.03
C ALA A 345 -6.85 -34.37 14.32
N GLU A 346 -8.10 -34.82 14.39
CA GLU A 346 -9.22 -34.04 13.86
C GLU A 346 -9.40 -32.76 14.70
N VAL A 347 -9.50 -31.60 14.04
CA VAL A 347 -9.74 -30.30 14.69
C VAL A 347 -11.20 -29.95 14.50
N LEU A 348 -11.89 -29.72 15.60
CA LEU A 348 -13.22 -29.13 15.61
C LEU A 348 -13.13 -27.61 15.74
N ALA A 349 -14.14 -26.94 15.24
CA ALA A 349 -14.34 -25.53 15.48
C ALA A 349 -14.65 -25.24 16.96
N ALA A 350 -14.56 -23.99 17.39
CA ALA A 350 -14.71 -23.63 18.82
C ALA A 350 -16.12 -23.92 19.37
N ASP A 351 -17.13 -23.95 18.51
CA ASP A 351 -18.51 -24.33 18.84
C ASP A 351 -18.76 -25.85 18.80
N GLY A 352 -17.73 -26.65 18.54
CA GLY A 352 -17.83 -28.11 18.38
C GLY A 352 -18.27 -28.57 16.98
N SER A 353 -18.57 -27.67 16.06
CA SER A 353 -18.91 -28.01 14.69
C SER A 353 -17.70 -28.55 13.89
N PRO A 354 -17.92 -29.29 12.78
CA PRO A 354 -16.85 -29.73 11.92
C PRO A 354 -16.09 -28.59 11.27
N CYS A 355 -14.76 -28.71 11.23
CA CYS A 355 -13.89 -27.76 10.51
C CYS A 355 -13.96 -28.01 8.99
N ALA A 356 -14.97 -27.43 8.33
CA ALA A 356 -15.19 -27.63 6.90
C ALA A 356 -14.04 -27.06 6.04
N ALA A 357 -13.51 -25.89 6.42
CA ALA A 357 -12.39 -25.29 5.71
C ALA A 357 -11.10 -26.14 5.81
N ALA A 358 -10.87 -26.83 6.92
CA ALA A 358 -9.70 -27.70 7.06
C ALA A 358 -9.73 -28.92 6.12
N ARG A 359 -10.91 -29.36 5.67
CA ARG A 359 -11.05 -30.44 4.68
C ARG A 359 -10.59 -30.04 3.28
N LEU A 360 -10.47 -28.73 3.02
CA LEU A 360 -9.97 -28.18 1.76
C LEU A 360 -8.45 -27.99 1.76
N LEU A 361 -7.76 -28.27 2.87
CA LEU A 361 -6.30 -28.20 2.95
C LEU A 361 -5.66 -29.24 2.01
N PRO A 362 -4.77 -28.84 1.08
CA PRO A 362 -4.01 -29.75 0.25
C PRO A 362 -3.17 -30.74 1.08
N ALA A 363 -2.79 -31.84 0.51
CA ALA A 363 -1.88 -32.78 1.18
C ALA A 363 -0.52 -32.12 1.43
N LEU A 364 0.05 -32.29 2.63
CA LEU A 364 1.40 -31.79 2.94
C LEU A 364 2.43 -32.47 2.04
N GLN A 365 3.38 -31.70 1.55
CA GLN A 365 4.50 -32.23 0.79
C GLN A 365 5.47 -32.96 1.72
N LYS A 366 6.17 -33.93 1.17
CA LYS A 366 7.10 -34.77 1.94
C LYS A 366 8.25 -33.94 2.49
N GLY A 367 8.36 -33.88 3.82
CA GLY A 367 9.39 -33.08 4.52
C GLY A 367 8.93 -31.73 5.06
N GLU A 368 7.69 -31.31 4.82
CA GLU A 368 7.12 -30.11 5.44
C GLU A 368 6.74 -30.39 6.90
N SER A 369 7.66 -30.05 7.81
CA SER A 369 7.42 -30.09 9.26
C SER A 369 8.00 -28.82 9.88
N LEU A 370 7.17 -28.09 10.64
CA LEU A 370 7.53 -26.84 11.29
C LEU A 370 7.03 -26.85 12.75
N LEU A 371 7.96 -27.05 13.68
CA LEU A 371 7.66 -26.95 15.12
C LEU A 371 7.71 -25.49 15.56
N GLY A 372 6.72 -25.04 16.34
CA GLY A 372 6.67 -23.68 16.89
C GLY A 372 6.29 -22.61 15.86
N ALA A 373 5.65 -23.00 14.76
CA ALA A 373 5.11 -22.06 13.78
C ALA A 373 3.93 -21.26 14.36
N SER A 374 3.75 -20.05 13.83
CA SER A 374 2.59 -19.20 14.05
C SER A 374 1.91 -18.82 12.74
N VAL A 375 0.60 -18.58 12.80
CA VAL A 375 -0.23 -18.16 11.68
C VAL A 375 -0.90 -16.84 12.01
N SER A 376 -0.84 -15.90 11.08
CA SER A 376 -1.68 -14.71 11.08
C SER A 376 -2.42 -14.63 9.75
N LEU A 377 -3.69 -14.24 9.76
CA LEU A 377 -4.48 -14.12 8.54
C LEU A 377 -5.55 -13.03 8.63
N VAL A 378 -5.93 -12.51 7.48
CA VAL A 378 -7.01 -11.52 7.31
C VAL A 378 -7.84 -11.88 6.08
N LEU A 379 -9.17 -11.84 6.24
CA LEU A 379 -10.14 -11.90 5.17
C LEU A 379 -10.85 -10.56 5.04
N LEU A 380 -10.88 -10.01 3.83
CA LEU A 380 -11.42 -8.68 3.54
C LEU A 380 -12.41 -8.75 2.37
N ASP A 381 -13.47 -7.96 2.43
CA ASP A 381 -14.30 -7.63 1.28
C ASP A 381 -13.74 -6.37 0.60
N PRO A 382 -13.15 -6.47 -0.61
CA PRO A 382 -12.48 -5.34 -1.25
C PRO A 382 -13.45 -4.24 -1.70
N THR A 383 -14.74 -4.55 -1.92
CA THR A 383 -15.74 -3.60 -2.42
C THR A 383 -16.31 -2.71 -1.32
N THR A 384 -16.23 -3.15 -0.08
CA THR A 384 -16.72 -2.41 1.09
C THR A 384 -15.61 -1.99 2.05
N GLY A 385 -14.44 -2.63 1.96
CA GLY A 385 -13.37 -2.48 2.94
C GLY A 385 -13.69 -3.12 4.30
N GLN A 386 -14.70 -3.98 4.39
CA GLN A 386 -15.07 -4.66 5.63
C GLN A 386 -14.15 -5.86 5.91
N ILE A 387 -13.62 -5.94 7.12
CA ILE A 387 -12.83 -7.08 7.58
C ILE A 387 -13.81 -8.17 8.01
N LEU A 388 -13.83 -9.30 7.28
CA LEU A 388 -14.76 -10.40 7.53
C LEU A 388 -14.25 -11.39 8.56
N ALA A 389 -12.93 -11.61 8.61
CA ALA A 389 -12.28 -12.42 9.61
C ALA A 389 -10.84 -11.97 9.83
N ALA A 390 -10.35 -12.13 11.06
CA ALA A 390 -8.96 -11.84 11.40
C ALA A 390 -8.47 -12.78 12.51
N VAL A 391 -7.33 -13.42 12.26
CA VAL A 391 -6.63 -14.26 13.22
C VAL A 391 -5.26 -13.63 13.46
N GLY A 392 -4.97 -13.28 14.71
CA GLY A 392 -3.66 -12.80 15.14
C GLY A 392 -2.64 -13.92 15.17
N ASP A 393 -1.45 -13.67 15.69
CA ASP A 393 -0.34 -14.65 15.75
C ASP A 393 -0.73 -15.91 16.56
N LEU A 394 -1.52 -16.77 15.94
CA LEU A 394 -2.00 -18.01 16.49
C LEU A 394 -0.87 -19.04 16.54
N GLN A 395 -0.65 -19.66 17.69
CA GLN A 395 0.29 -20.75 17.90
C GLN A 395 -0.43 -21.98 18.46
N ALA A 396 0.19 -23.13 18.39
CA ALA A 396 -0.33 -24.31 19.07
C ALA A 396 -0.47 -24.04 20.60
N GLY A 397 -1.70 -24.04 21.10
CA GLY A 397 -1.99 -23.81 22.54
C GLY A 397 -2.14 -22.35 22.98
N SER A 398 -2.09 -21.36 22.07
CA SER A 398 -2.35 -19.96 22.39
C SER A 398 -3.42 -19.33 21.50
N GLN A 399 -4.00 -18.21 21.95
CA GLN A 399 -4.86 -17.37 21.13
C GLN A 399 -4.07 -16.13 20.74
N GLY A 400 -3.99 -15.83 19.43
CA GLY A 400 -3.40 -14.60 18.95
C GLY A 400 -4.24 -13.39 19.32
N LEU A 401 -3.65 -12.44 20.03
CA LEU A 401 -4.36 -11.25 20.54
C LEU A 401 -4.26 -10.03 19.63
N SER A 402 -3.33 -10.03 18.67
CA SER A 402 -3.08 -8.87 17.77
C SER A 402 -2.70 -9.33 16.37
N ILE A 403 -3.02 -8.47 15.39
CA ILE A 403 -2.56 -8.59 14.01
C ILE A 403 -1.22 -7.84 13.94
N ALA A 404 -0.14 -8.53 14.29
CA ALA A 404 1.19 -7.92 14.31
C ALA A 404 1.78 -7.76 12.90
N SER A 405 2.72 -6.82 12.77
CA SER A 405 3.55 -6.68 11.57
C SER A 405 4.71 -7.68 11.59
N HIS A 406 5.09 -8.16 10.40
CA HIS A 406 6.13 -9.16 10.21
C HIS A 406 6.96 -8.88 8.97
N PRO A 407 8.18 -9.45 8.85
CA PRO A 407 9.02 -9.30 7.66
C PRO A 407 8.29 -9.60 6.36
N ALA A 408 8.17 -8.59 5.50
CA ALA A 408 7.34 -8.64 4.31
C ALA A 408 8.00 -9.38 3.13
N GLY A 409 9.33 -9.28 3.03
CA GLY A 409 10.11 -9.91 1.97
C GLY A 409 9.63 -9.57 0.57
N THR A 410 9.31 -10.62 -0.20
CA THR A 410 8.92 -10.46 -1.62
C THR A 410 7.45 -10.10 -1.84
N THR A 411 6.65 -9.88 -0.79
CA THR A 411 5.24 -9.44 -0.93
C THR A 411 5.08 -8.09 -1.64
N ILE A 412 6.13 -7.29 -1.70
CA ILE A 412 6.17 -5.96 -2.33
C ILE A 412 6.43 -6.00 -3.84
N LEU A 413 6.80 -7.14 -4.40
CA LEU A 413 7.14 -7.26 -5.83
C LEU A 413 6.09 -6.65 -6.76
N PRO A 414 4.77 -6.86 -6.58
CA PRO A 414 3.76 -6.26 -7.46
C PRO A 414 3.87 -4.74 -7.56
N PHE A 415 4.31 -4.05 -6.51
CA PHE A 415 4.45 -2.59 -6.51
C PHE A 415 5.68 -2.11 -7.30
N ILE A 416 6.75 -2.91 -7.35
CA ILE A 416 7.91 -2.67 -8.22
C ILE A 416 7.49 -2.79 -9.69
N TYR A 417 6.77 -3.87 -10.05
CA TYR A 417 6.28 -4.07 -11.41
C TYR A 417 5.21 -3.04 -11.79
N LEU A 418 4.29 -2.70 -10.90
CA LEU A 418 3.31 -1.63 -11.10
C LEU A 418 4.01 -0.29 -11.39
N THR A 419 5.10 0.01 -10.68
CA THR A 419 5.92 1.20 -10.96
C THR A 419 6.46 1.16 -12.38
N GLY A 420 6.99 0.03 -12.84
CA GLY A 420 7.42 -0.17 -14.22
C GLY A 420 6.29 0.01 -15.24
N PHE A 421 5.12 -0.58 -15.00
CA PHE A 421 3.96 -0.48 -15.88
C PHE A 421 3.42 0.96 -15.96
N SER A 422 3.40 1.68 -14.84
CA SER A 422 3.03 3.10 -14.82
C SER A 422 4.00 3.99 -15.62
N ARG A 423 5.24 3.53 -15.83
CA ARG A 423 6.29 4.21 -16.60
C ARG A 423 6.48 3.67 -18.01
N GLY A 424 5.50 2.92 -18.53
CA GLY A 424 5.41 2.52 -19.93
C GLY A 424 5.94 1.12 -20.25
N LEU A 425 6.44 0.38 -19.24
CA LEU A 425 6.64 -1.07 -19.40
C LEU A 425 5.27 -1.77 -19.41
N ASN A 426 5.28 -3.03 -19.79
CA ASN A 426 4.07 -3.85 -19.88
C ASN A 426 4.38 -5.32 -19.51
N PRO A 427 3.37 -6.18 -19.31
CA PRO A 427 3.57 -7.58 -18.99
C PRO A 427 4.41 -8.37 -20.00
N ALA A 428 4.43 -7.96 -21.28
CA ALA A 428 5.25 -8.57 -22.31
C ALA A 428 6.72 -8.12 -22.28
N SER A 429 7.05 -6.99 -21.65
CA SER A 429 8.43 -6.45 -21.64
C SER A 429 9.43 -7.52 -21.22
N LEU A 430 10.54 -7.60 -21.96
CA LEU A 430 11.62 -8.55 -21.70
C LEU A 430 12.34 -8.20 -20.40
N GLY A 431 12.49 -9.17 -19.52
CA GLY A 431 13.34 -9.15 -18.34
C GLY A 431 14.39 -10.26 -18.42
N TRP A 432 15.41 -10.18 -17.60
CA TRP A 432 16.48 -11.16 -17.54
C TRP A 432 16.61 -11.78 -16.17
N ASP A 433 16.27 -13.06 -16.05
CA ASP A 433 16.53 -13.87 -14.85
C ASP A 433 17.88 -14.56 -14.98
N ILE A 434 18.94 -13.82 -14.73
CA ILE A 434 20.34 -14.26 -14.86
C ILE A 434 21.12 -14.01 -13.57
N PRO A 435 22.22 -14.77 -13.33
CA PRO A 435 23.04 -14.57 -12.13
C PRO A 435 23.61 -13.14 -12.07
N GLY A 436 23.49 -12.52 -10.89
CA GLY A 436 24.20 -11.29 -10.57
C GLY A 436 25.69 -11.51 -10.28
N SER A 437 26.37 -10.49 -9.74
CA SER A 437 27.78 -10.57 -9.37
C SER A 437 28.09 -11.63 -8.30
N THR A 438 27.11 -11.91 -7.42
CA THR A 438 27.17 -12.94 -6.37
C THR A 438 26.00 -13.88 -6.50
N PRO A 439 26.11 -14.95 -7.36
CA PRO A 439 25.03 -15.90 -7.53
C PRO A 439 24.70 -16.63 -6.23
N ALA A 440 23.41 -16.79 -5.92
CA ALA A 440 22.99 -17.64 -4.80
C ALA A 440 23.22 -19.12 -5.12
N LEU A 441 23.78 -19.85 -4.18
CA LEU A 441 24.07 -21.28 -4.34
C LEU A 441 22.76 -22.06 -4.49
N GLY A 442 22.65 -22.87 -5.54
CA GLY A 442 21.49 -23.73 -5.79
C GLY A 442 20.29 -23.03 -6.44
N GLN A 443 20.37 -21.72 -6.72
CA GLN A 443 19.33 -21.02 -7.43
C GLN A 443 19.35 -21.37 -8.92
N VAL A 444 18.18 -21.67 -9.48
CA VAL A 444 17.98 -21.87 -10.92
C VAL A 444 17.64 -20.54 -11.55
N TYR A 445 18.26 -20.21 -12.68
CA TYR A 445 18.03 -19.00 -13.45
C TYR A 445 17.45 -19.35 -14.82
N HIS A 446 16.43 -18.60 -15.25
CA HIS A 446 15.61 -18.96 -16.43
C HIS A 446 15.98 -18.16 -17.70
N GLY A 447 16.86 -17.16 -17.57
CA GLY A 447 17.32 -16.31 -18.68
C GLY A 447 16.31 -15.25 -19.09
N PRO A 448 16.06 -15.08 -20.42
CA PRO A 448 15.06 -14.12 -20.86
C PRO A 448 13.65 -14.58 -20.50
N VAL A 449 12.89 -13.70 -19.87
CA VAL A 449 11.50 -13.93 -19.45
C VAL A 449 10.67 -12.68 -19.69
N ARG A 450 9.37 -12.85 -19.95
CA ARG A 450 8.44 -11.70 -19.90
C ARG A 450 8.28 -11.25 -18.45
N LEU A 451 8.03 -9.95 -18.21
CA LEU A 451 7.77 -9.43 -16.87
C LEU A 451 6.55 -10.10 -16.22
N ARG A 452 5.57 -10.56 -17.01
CA ARG A 452 4.47 -11.43 -16.56
C ARG A 452 5.00 -12.66 -15.83
N THR A 453 5.84 -13.43 -16.50
CA THR A 453 6.42 -14.67 -15.95
C THR A 453 7.31 -14.39 -14.75
N ALA A 454 8.10 -13.31 -14.83
CA ALA A 454 8.99 -12.92 -13.74
C ALA A 454 8.22 -12.58 -12.45
N LEU A 455 7.13 -11.79 -12.54
CA LEU A 455 6.30 -11.44 -11.37
C LEU A 455 5.52 -12.65 -10.86
N ALA A 456 4.89 -13.44 -11.77
CA ALA A 456 4.08 -14.60 -11.40
C ALA A 456 4.87 -15.67 -10.62
N ASN A 457 6.19 -15.78 -10.89
CA ASN A 457 7.10 -16.71 -10.23
C ASN A 457 8.01 -16.05 -9.17
N ALA A 458 7.83 -14.78 -8.87
CA ALA A 458 8.63 -14.01 -7.92
C ALA A 458 10.15 -14.08 -8.20
N TYR A 459 10.57 -14.07 -9.48
CA TYR A 459 11.99 -14.05 -9.83
C TYR A 459 12.65 -12.75 -9.39
N LEU A 460 13.68 -12.85 -8.53
CA LEU A 460 14.32 -11.69 -7.93
C LEU A 460 15.21 -10.89 -8.91
N PRO A 461 16.05 -11.49 -9.78
CA PRO A 461 16.93 -10.72 -10.66
C PRO A 461 16.19 -9.71 -11.54
N PRO A 462 15.07 -10.04 -12.22
CA PRO A 462 14.31 -9.05 -12.97
C PRO A 462 13.74 -7.92 -12.10
N ALA A 463 13.28 -8.25 -10.89
CA ALA A 463 12.73 -7.26 -9.96
C ALA A 463 13.81 -6.32 -9.42
N LEU A 464 14.99 -6.83 -9.10
CA LEU A 464 16.15 -6.01 -8.69
C LEU A 464 16.59 -5.09 -9.81
N HIS A 465 16.64 -5.59 -11.05
CA HIS A 465 16.99 -4.78 -12.22
C HIS A 465 15.97 -3.65 -12.45
N LEU A 466 14.68 -3.94 -12.32
CA LEU A 466 13.64 -2.91 -12.35
C LEU A 466 13.81 -1.88 -11.23
N LEU A 467 14.06 -2.34 -10.01
CA LEU A 467 14.26 -1.46 -8.85
C LEU A 467 15.45 -0.52 -9.04
N ASP A 468 16.56 -1.04 -9.59
CA ASP A 468 17.74 -0.22 -9.91
C ASP A 468 17.43 0.85 -10.95
N GLN A 469 16.57 0.53 -11.93
CA GLN A 469 16.18 1.46 -12.99
C GLN A 469 15.11 2.46 -12.58
N MET A 470 14.21 2.09 -11.66
CA MET A 470 13.10 2.96 -11.22
C MET A 470 13.51 3.84 -10.04
N GLY A 471 14.45 3.39 -9.23
CA GLY A 471 14.77 3.98 -7.94
C GLY A 471 13.74 3.65 -6.84
N GLN A 472 14.20 3.57 -5.61
CA GLN A 472 13.36 3.21 -4.47
C GLN A 472 12.28 4.27 -4.19
N ASP A 473 12.60 5.56 -4.33
CA ASP A 473 11.67 6.66 -4.13
C ASP A 473 10.45 6.56 -5.05
N SER A 474 10.67 6.13 -6.29
CA SER A 474 9.59 5.91 -7.26
C SER A 474 8.65 4.78 -6.84
N VAL A 475 9.20 3.67 -6.34
CA VAL A 475 8.40 2.56 -5.82
C VAL A 475 7.65 2.98 -4.57
N GLN A 476 8.29 3.73 -3.66
CA GLN A 476 7.66 4.28 -2.46
C GLN A 476 6.49 5.21 -2.83
N SER A 477 6.66 6.09 -3.82
CA SER A 477 5.61 7.03 -4.25
C SER A 477 4.36 6.32 -4.80
N ILE A 478 4.54 5.16 -5.44
CA ILE A 478 3.45 4.32 -5.92
C ILE A 478 2.83 3.49 -4.80
N ALA A 479 3.63 2.97 -3.87
CA ALA A 479 3.17 2.08 -2.80
C ALA A 479 2.50 2.82 -1.62
N ALA A 480 2.93 4.05 -1.32
CA ALA A 480 2.42 4.84 -0.20
C ALA A 480 0.89 5.09 -0.23
N PRO A 481 0.25 5.44 -1.37
CA PRO A 481 -1.20 5.55 -1.46
C PRO A 481 -1.95 4.25 -1.15
N PHE A 482 -1.29 3.08 -1.29
CA PHE A 482 -1.82 1.76 -0.93
C PHE A 482 -1.66 1.44 0.56
N GLY A 483 -1.17 2.38 1.38
CA GLY A 483 -0.91 2.16 2.80
C GLY A 483 0.44 1.48 3.11
N LEU A 484 1.27 1.22 2.10
CA LEU A 484 2.57 0.59 2.26
C LEU A 484 3.67 1.64 2.39
N ASN A 485 4.07 1.92 3.63
CA ASN A 485 5.13 2.86 3.95
C ASN A 485 6.40 2.11 4.34
N PHE A 486 7.49 2.34 3.61
CA PHE A 486 8.77 1.73 3.89
C PHE A 486 9.62 2.65 4.77
N PRO A 487 10.40 2.13 5.73
CA PRO A 487 11.27 2.95 6.56
C PRO A 487 12.28 3.75 5.71
N SER A 488 12.53 5.00 6.09
CA SER A 488 13.50 5.83 5.40
C SER A 488 14.90 5.20 5.45
N GLY A 489 15.56 5.09 4.29
CA GLY A 489 16.89 4.49 4.18
C GLY A 489 16.93 2.96 4.13
N SER A 490 15.76 2.28 4.12
CA SER A 490 15.72 0.84 3.85
C SER A 490 16.01 0.56 2.38
N HIS A 491 16.66 -0.57 2.10
CA HIS A 491 16.88 -1.06 0.74
C HIS A 491 15.86 -2.15 0.41
N LEU A 492 14.89 -1.82 -0.47
CA LEU A 492 13.86 -2.76 -0.91
C LEU A 492 14.48 -4.02 -1.50
N LEU A 493 13.96 -5.20 -1.16
CA LEU A 493 14.47 -6.52 -1.53
C LEU A 493 15.89 -6.86 -1.00
N GLN A 494 16.49 -6.02 -0.14
CA GLN A 494 17.74 -6.33 0.57
C GLN A 494 17.52 -6.33 2.08
N ASP A 495 16.71 -5.40 2.59
CA ASP A 495 16.31 -5.34 4.00
C ASP A 495 14.91 -5.93 4.18
N ASP A 496 14.70 -6.67 5.26
CA ASP A 496 13.37 -7.02 5.72
C ASP A 496 12.80 -5.84 6.53
N PHE A 497 11.60 -5.41 6.17
CA PHE A 497 10.79 -4.47 6.94
C PHE A 497 9.42 -5.09 7.22
N ASP A 498 8.79 -4.67 8.30
CA ASP A 498 7.60 -5.31 8.80
C ASP A 498 6.33 -4.70 8.19
N ILE A 499 5.44 -5.55 7.68
CA ILE A 499 4.10 -5.19 7.20
C ILE A 499 3.06 -6.09 7.89
N SER A 500 1.92 -5.53 8.26
CA SER A 500 0.82 -6.33 8.82
C SER A 500 0.03 -7.06 7.72
N PRO A 501 -0.57 -8.23 8.02
CA PRO A 501 -1.47 -8.90 7.10
C PRO A 501 -2.64 -8.02 6.64
N LEU A 502 -3.12 -7.13 7.50
CA LEU A 502 -4.19 -6.19 7.17
C LEU A 502 -3.74 -5.15 6.13
N ALA A 503 -2.56 -4.55 6.30
CA ALA A 503 -2.03 -3.59 5.32
C ALA A 503 -1.84 -4.22 3.93
N LEU A 504 -1.40 -5.48 3.88
CA LEU A 504 -1.33 -6.23 2.62
C LEU A 504 -2.73 -6.52 2.06
N ALA A 505 -3.71 -6.86 2.91
CA ALA A 505 -5.08 -7.10 2.47
C ALA A 505 -5.71 -5.83 1.86
N GLU A 506 -5.50 -4.66 2.48
CA GLU A 506 -5.92 -3.36 1.93
C GLU A 506 -5.24 -3.06 0.60
N ALA A 507 -3.92 -3.20 0.54
CA ALA A 507 -3.14 -2.90 -0.66
C ALA A 507 -3.51 -3.79 -1.86
N TYR A 508 -3.67 -5.10 -1.65
CA TYR A 508 -4.09 -6.01 -2.73
C TYR A 508 -5.60 -5.93 -3.01
N GLY A 509 -6.40 -5.47 -2.04
CA GLY A 509 -7.82 -5.18 -2.21
C GLY A 509 -8.06 -4.12 -3.28
N ILE A 510 -7.15 -3.16 -3.43
CA ILE A 510 -7.21 -2.15 -4.49
C ILE A 510 -7.08 -2.78 -5.88
N PHE A 511 -6.23 -3.81 -6.04
CA PHE A 511 -6.18 -4.57 -7.30
C PHE A 511 -7.49 -5.35 -7.51
N ALA A 512 -8.01 -5.99 -6.46
CA ALA A 512 -9.26 -6.76 -6.50
C ALA A 512 -10.43 -5.90 -6.98
N ASP A 513 -10.56 -4.67 -6.47
CA ASP A 513 -11.60 -3.69 -6.83
C ASP A 513 -11.15 -2.72 -7.95
N SER A 514 -10.41 -3.23 -8.93
CA SER A 514 -10.05 -2.54 -10.18
C SER A 514 -9.42 -1.15 -9.98
N GLY A 515 -8.64 -0.98 -8.94
CA GLY A 515 -7.91 0.26 -8.62
C GLY A 515 -8.58 1.16 -7.60
N THR A 516 -9.67 0.71 -6.96
CA THR A 516 -10.44 1.47 -5.97
C THR A 516 -10.15 0.99 -4.56
N LEU A 517 -9.92 1.92 -3.65
CA LEU A 517 -9.89 1.67 -2.21
C LEU A 517 -11.28 1.95 -1.63
N ALA A 518 -11.88 0.96 -0.98
CA ALA A 518 -13.12 1.10 -0.22
C ALA A 518 -12.84 1.02 1.29
N GLY A 519 -13.63 1.72 2.10
CA GLY A 519 -13.48 1.70 3.55
C GLY A 519 -14.18 2.86 4.25
N GLN A 520 -13.67 3.25 5.42
CA GLN A 520 -14.20 4.34 6.25
C GLN A 520 -13.12 5.36 6.59
N ALA A 521 -13.53 6.62 6.72
CA ALA A 521 -12.66 7.69 7.21
C ALA A 521 -12.63 7.62 8.76
N ILE A 522 -11.53 7.15 9.33
CA ILE A 522 -11.38 6.99 10.77
C ILE A 522 -10.51 8.12 11.30
N ALA A 523 -11.05 8.93 12.20
CA ALA A 523 -10.33 9.98 12.94
C ALA A 523 -9.40 10.86 12.08
N ASN A 524 -9.83 11.28 10.89
CA ASN A 524 -9.04 12.09 9.93
C ASN A 524 -7.74 11.43 9.42
N SER A 525 -7.55 10.12 9.61
CA SER A 525 -6.34 9.39 9.19
C SER A 525 -6.38 8.91 7.73
N GLY A 526 -7.44 9.20 6.98
CA GLY A 526 -7.65 8.70 5.63
C GLY A 526 -8.71 7.60 5.56
N LEU A 527 -8.77 6.92 4.41
CA LEU A 527 -9.71 5.82 4.18
C LEU A 527 -9.04 4.50 4.53
N HIS A 528 -9.66 3.72 5.42
CA HIS A 528 -9.15 2.44 5.91
C HIS A 528 -10.24 1.38 5.95
N SER A 529 -9.84 0.12 5.94
CA SER A 529 -10.74 -1.01 6.19
C SER A 529 -11.35 -0.93 7.58
N THR A 530 -12.60 -1.37 7.71
CA THR A 530 -13.34 -1.28 8.96
C THR A 530 -13.68 -2.65 9.54
N ALA A 531 -13.57 -2.73 10.87
CA ALA A 531 -14.07 -3.85 11.66
C ALA A 531 -15.45 -3.54 12.28
N VAL A 532 -15.98 -2.33 12.12
CA VAL A 532 -17.23 -1.87 12.72
C VAL A 532 -18.20 -1.44 11.63
N ILE A 533 -19.48 -1.80 11.78
CA ILE A 533 -20.57 -1.36 10.90
C ILE A 533 -21.38 -0.26 11.59
N ASN A 534 -21.74 -0.48 12.85
CA ASN A 534 -22.63 0.44 13.58
C ASN A 534 -22.32 0.42 15.07
N VAL A 535 -22.43 1.58 15.70
CA VAL A 535 -22.41 1.71 17.17
C VAL A 535 -23.67 2.43 17.59
N SER A 536 -24.52 1.76 18.34
CA SER A 536 -25.74 2.32 18.92
C SER A 536 -25.71 2.25 20.42
N ALA A 537 -26.28 3.26 21.07
CA ALA A 537 -26.54 3.22 22.50
C ALA A 537 -27.87 2.54 22.80
N VAL A 538 -28.10 2.18 24.05
CA VAL A 538 -29.34 1.49 24.49
C VAL A 538 -30.59 2.37 24.29
N ASP A 539 -30.40 3.71 24.21
CA ASP A 539 -31.46 4.66 23.83
C ASP A 539 -31.73 4.72 22.31
N HIS A 540 -31.15 3.79 21.55
CA HIS A 540 -31.20 3.73 20.09
C HIS A 540 -30.54 4.93 19.36
N SER A 541 -29.83 5.80 20.08
CA SER A 541 -29.00 6.80 19.39
C SER A 541 -27.83 6.14 18.69
N VAL A 542 -27.62 6.49 17.41
CA VAL A 542 -26.51 5.97 16.59
C VAL A 542 -25.31 6.91 16.74
N TRP A 543 -24.19 6.38 17.17
CA TRP A 543 -22.94 7.13 17.40
C TRP A 543 -21.96 7.00 16.24
N VAL A 544 -21.93 5.83 15.61
CA VAL A 544 -21.15 5.56 14.42
C VAL A 544 -22.03 4.78 13.46
N ASP A 545 -22.12 5.24 12.22
CA ASP A 545 -22.76 4.52 11.14
C ASP A 545 -21.77 4.40 9.97
N TRP A 546 -21.22 3.20 9.82
CA TRP A 546 -20.30 2.82 8.76
C TRP A 546 -20.91 1.71 7.88
N SER A 547 -22.24 1.66 7.81
CA SER A 547 -22.97 0.68 7.01
C SER A 547 -22.75 0.86 5.50
N SER A 548 -22.47 2.09 5.06
CA SER A 548 -22.12 2.41 3.66
C SER A 548 -20.65 2.80 3.57
N SER A 549 -19.90 2.14 2.67
CA SER A 549 -18.50 2.41 2.46
C SER A 549 -18.26 3.66 1.61
N LEU A 550 -17.17 4.37 1.91
CA LEU A 550 -16.60 5.40 1.07
C LEU A 550 -15.60 4.77 0.10
N THR A 551 -15.47 5.35 -1.09
CA THR A 551 -14.54 4.84 -2.10
C THR A 551 -13.62 5.95 -2.62
N ARG A 552 -12.39 5.57 -2.99
CA ARG A 552 -11.39 6.45 -3.59
C ARG A 552 -10.62 5.70 -4.67
N SER A 553 -10.63 6.19 -5.91
CA SER A 553 -9.79 5.64 -6.97
C SER A 553 -8.32 6.04 -6.71
N LEU A 554 -7.45 5.04 -6.64
CA LEU A 554 -6.00 5.18 -6.41
C LEU A 554 -5.18 4.77 -7.63
N LEU A 555 -5.71 3.88 -8.44
CA LEU A 555 -5.07 3.35 -9.64
C LEU A 555 -6.05 3.40 -10.80
N SER A 556 -5.55 3.66 -12.01
CA SER A 556 -6.41 3.58 -13.19
C SER A 556 -6.89 2.13 -13.41
N PRO A 557 -8.14 1.92 -13.89
CA PRO A 557 -8.65 0.59 -14.17
C PRO A 557 -7.78 -0.21 -15.15
N GLN A 558 -7.11 0.47 -16.07
CA GLN A 558 -6.21 -0.16 -17.03
C GLN A 558 -4.97 -0.74 -16.35
N LEU A 559 -4.31 0.01 -15.46
CA LEU A 559 -3.14 -0.49 -14.72
C LEU A 559 -3.53 -1.59 -13.74
N ALA A 560 -4.67 -1.45 -13.06
CA ALA A 560 -5.22 -2.50 -12.20
C ALA A 560 -5.49 -3.78 -13.01
N TYR A 561 -6.06 -3.64 -14.22
CA TYR A 561 -6.31 -4.77 -15.11
C TYR A 561 -5.01 -5.47 -15.54
N LEU A 562 -3.95 -4.73 -15.89
CA LEU A 562 -2.65 -5.33 -16.21
C LEU A 562 -2.12 -6.15 -15.02
N MET A 563 -2.20 -5.61 -13.79
CA MET A 563 -1.77 -6.32 -12.58
C MET A 563 -2.62 -7.58 -12.34
N ASN A 564 -3.94 -7.47 -12.48
CA ASN A 564 -4.86 -8.60 -12.31
C ASN A 564 -4.61 -9.68 -13.36
N GLN A 565 -4.35 -9.32 -14.62
CA GLN A 565 -4.02 -10.26 -15.69
C GLN A 565 -2.70 -11.01 -15.44
N VAL A 566 -1.73 -10.38 -14.78
CA VAL A 566 -0.46 -11.05 -14.41
C VAL A 566 -0.66 -11.94 -13.20
N LEU A 567 -1.28 -11.41 -12.14
CA LEU A 567 -1.41 -12.12 -10.87
C LEU A 567 -2.48 -13.24 -10.91
N SER A 568 -3.38 -13.25 -11.89
CA SER A 568 -4.36 -14.31 -12.07
C SER A 568 -3.99 -15.34 -13.15
N ASP A 569 -2.85 -15.18 -13.81
CA ASP A 569 -2.39 -16.12 -14.86
C ASP A 569 -1.83 -17.41 -14.23
N GLU A 570 -2.65 -18.44 -14.20
CA GLU A 570 -2.25 -19.75 -13.66
C GLU A 570 -1.08 -20.34 -14.43
N THR A 571 -1.09 -20.23 -15.76
CA THR A 571 -0.06 -20.80 -16.62
C THR A 571 1.30 -20.13 -16.45
N ALA A 572 1.30 -18.84 -16.19
CA ALA A 572 2.52 -18.10 -15.93
C ALA A 572 3.24 -18.53 -14.64
N ARG A 573 2.54 -19.15 -13.67
CA ARG A 573 3.09 -19.65 -12.40
C ARG A 573 3.65 -21.09 -12.48
N TRP A 574 3.29 -21.87 -13.49
CA TRP A 574 3.68 -23.28 -13.60
C TRP A 574 5.19 -23.52 -13.59
N PRO A 575 6.05 -22.64 -14.11
CA PRO A 575 7.50 -22.87 -14.03
C PRO A 575 8.03 -23.07 -12.61
N SER A 576 7.48 -22.35 -11.62
CA SER A 576 7.91 -22.46 -10.22
C SER A 576 7.03 -23.41 -9.39
N LEU A 577 5.72 -23.41 -9.63
CA LEU A 577 4.75 -24.09 -8.75
C LEU A 577 4.26 -25.42 -9.32
N GLY A 578 4.44 -25.67 -10.63
CA GLY A 578 3.85 -26.82 -11.30
C GLY A 578 2.33 -26.68 -11.51
N HIS A 579 1.70 -27.76 -11.97
CA HIS A 579 0.26 -27.86 -12.19
C HIS A 579 -0.23 -29.27 -11.81
N PRO A 580 -1.30 -29.42 -11.00
CA PRO A 580 -1.99 -28.35 -10.25
C PRO A 580 -1.15 -27.82 -9.09
N ASN A 581 -1.43 -26.59 -8.61
CA ASN A 581 -0.78 -26.00 -7.46
C ASN A 581 -1.77 -25.34 -6.50
N GLN A 582 -1.30 -24.92 -5.33
CA GLN A 582 -2.12 -24.40 -4.25
C GLN A 582 -2.78 -23.06 -4.56
N LEU A 583 -2.30 -22.31 -5.56
CA LEU A 583 -2.90 -21.03 -5.94
C LEU A 583 -4.04 -21.17 -6.96
N GLU A 584 -4.29 -22.37 -7.46
CA GLU A 584 -5.38 -22.68 -8.38
C GLU A 584 -6.62 -23.10 -7.59
N ILE A 585 -7.67 -22.29 -7.61
CA ILE A 585 -8.91 -22.51 -6.83
C ILE A 585 -10.12 -22.83 -7.71
N GLY A 586 -9.92 -23.07 -9.03
CA GLY A 586 -10.97 -23.40 -9.97
C GLY A 586 -11.81 -22.20 -10.43
N ARG A 587 -11.36 -20.98 -10.14
CA ARG A 587 -11.95 -19.70 -10.60
C ARG A 587 -10.87 -18.62 -10.70
N PRO A 588 -11.10 -17.53 -11.48
CA PRO A 588 -10.12 -16.46 -11.59
C PRO A 588 -9.74 -15.88 -10.22
N ALA A 589 -8.45 -15.95 -9.88
CA ALA A 589 -7.92 -15.41 -8.64
C ALA A 589 -6.51 -14.87 -8.86
N GLY A 590 -6.31 -13.59 -8.53
CA GLY A 590 -4.97 -13.02 -8.41
C GLY A 590 -4.31 -13.56 -7.15
N ALA A 591 -3.08 -14.07 -7.27
CA ALA A 591 -2.37 -14.58 -6.10
C ALA A 591 -0.87 -14.47 -6.25
N MET A 592 -0.19 -14.29 -5.12
CA MET A 592 1.26 -14.27 -5.02
C MET A 592 1.72 -15.11 -3.83
N LEU A 593 2.66 -16.02 -4.11
CA LEU A 593 3.43 -16.73 -3.09
C LEU A 593 4.73 -15.97 -2.84
N ALA A 594 4.97 -15.60 -1.58
CA ALA A 594 6.09 -14.76 -1.19
C ALA A 594 6.77 -15.31 0.07
N GLY A 595 7.99 -14.87 0.33
CA GLY A 595 8.74 -15.22 1.54
C GLY A 595 9.51 -14.04 2.07
N SER A 596 9.73 -14.02 3.39
CA SER A 596 10.66 -13.06 4.00
C SER A 596 12.08 -13.32 3.51
N LEU A 597 12.90 -12.28 3.38
CA LEU A 597 14.28 -12.40 2.89
C LEU A 597 15.15 -13.22 3.84
N ASN A 598 14.85 -13.17 5.12
CA ASN A 598 15.53 -13.93 6.16
C ASN A 598 14.96 -15.35 6.35
N LEU A 599 14.06 -15.82 5.48
CA LEU A 599 13.39 -17.10 5.53
C LEU A 599 12.65 -17.39 6.86
N SER A 600 12.21 -16.37 7.56
CA SER A 600 11.47 -16.52 8.83
C SER A 600 9.98 -16.70 8.66
N ALA A 601 9.42 -16.38 7.49
CA ALA A 601 8.00 -16.51 7.19
C ALA A 601 7.75 -16.75 5.70
N GLY A 602 6.71 -17.53 5.41
CA GLY A 602 6.06 -17.61 4.12
C GLY A 602 4.76 -16.81 4.14
N TRP A 603 4.47 -16.17 3.01
CA TRP A 603 3.28 -15.39 2.79
C TRP A 603 2.53 -15.85 1.57
N THR A 604 1.22 -15.85 1.65
CA THR A 604 0.35 -15.96 0.49
C THR A 604 -0.68 -14.87 0.54
N VAL A 605 -0.67 -14.04 -0.49
CA VAL A 605 -1.64 -12.97 -0.68
C VAL A 605 -2.41 -13.27 -1.95
N GLY A 606 -3.72 -13.36 -1.87
CA GLY A 606 -4.50 -13.56 -3.06
C GLY A 606 -5.94 -13.07 -2.91
N TYR A 607 -6.58 -12.88 -4.05
CA TYR A 607 -7.88 -12.23 -4.12
C TYR A 607 -8.68 -12.66 -5.35
N THR A 608 -9.98 -12.55 -5.21
CA THR A 608 -10.97 -12.49 -6.31
C THR A 608 -11.56 -11.08 -6.35
N PRO A 609 -12.39 -10.71 -7.32
CA PRO A 609 -13.11 -9.41 -7.27
C PRO A 609 -13.95 -9.22 -6.02
N GLN A 610 -14.27 -10.28 -5.27
CA GLN A 610 -15.19 -10.27 -4.14
C GLN A 610 -14.54 -10.50 -2.79
N ARG A 611 -13.34 -11.06 -2.73
CA ARG A 611 -12.65 -11.46 -1.48
C ARG A 611 -11.15 -11.30 -1.60
N VAL A 612 -10.53 -10.86 -0.52
CA VAL A 612 -9.08 -10.86 -0.33
C VAL A 612 -8.76 -11.75 0.86
N VAL A 613 -7.77 -12.62 0.70
CA VAL A 613 -7.25 -13.48 1.77
C VAL A 613 -5.74 -13.31 1.84
N VAL A 614 -5.24 -12.95 3.01
CA VAL A 614 -3.81 -12.87 3.31
C VAL A 614 -3.49 -13.88 4.40
N VAL A 615 -2.53 -14.72 4.15
CA VAL A 615 -2.01 -15.71 5.11
C VAL A 615 -0.52 -15.51 5.29
N ARG A 616 -0.10 -15.33 6.52
CA ARG A 616 1.30 -15.42 6.95
C ARG A 616 1.46 -16.66 7.80
N LEU A 617 2.47 -17.47 7.49
CA LEU A 617 2.90 -18.60 8.31
C LEU A 617 4.40 -18.47 8.53
N GLY A 618 4.84 -18.46 9.79
CA GLY A 618 6.24 -18.23 10.09
C GLY A 618 6.62 -18.63 11.52
N ASN A 619 7.86 -18.34 11.87
CA ASN A 619 8.33 -18.53 13.23
C ASN A 619 7.59 -17.62 14.19
N SER A 620 7.30 -18.10 15.39
CA SER A 620 6.78 -17.28 16.49
C SER A 620 7.83 -16.23 16.90
N LEU A 621 7.38 -15.02 17.20
CA LEU A 621 8.24 -13.97 17.77
C LEU A 621 8.88 -14.38 19.11
N ALA A 622 8.27 -15.33 19.82
CA ALA A 622 8.72 -15.80 21.13
C ALA A 622 9.77 -16.92 21.07
N VAL A 623 10.03 -17.51 19.88
CA VAL A 623 10.94 -18.66 19.75
C VAL A 623 12.15 -18.23 18.89
N PRO A 624 13.39 -18.55 19.29
CA PRO A 624 14.57 -18.31 18.44
C PRO A 624 14.41 -18.97 17.07
N LYS A 625 14.86 -18.28 16.00
CA LYS A 625 14.83 -18.73 14.61
C LYS A 625 15.63 -20.05 14.47
N THR A 626 14.95 -21.17 14.40
CA THR A 626 15.61 -22.47 14.38
C THR A 626 15.61 -23.16 13.02
N SER A 627 14.70 -22.76 12.10
CA SER A 627 14.63 -23.39 10.78
C SER A 627 14.04 -22.41 9.75
N PRO A 628 14.48 -22.45 8.49
CA PRO A 628 13.85 -21.72 7.40
C PRO A 628 12.40 -22.14 7.24
N VAL A 629 11.51 -21.19 7.01
CA VAL A 629 10.09 -21.42 6.75
C VAL A 629 9.85 -21.31 5.25
N PRO A 630 9.55 -22.41 4.56
CA PRO A 630 9.18 -22.35 3.15
C PRO A 630 7.82 -21.67 2.99
N PRO A 631 7.55 -21.01 1.86
CA PRO A 631 6.27 -20.32 1.66
C PRO A 631 5.10 -21.29 1.37
N GLY A 632 5.33 -22.52 0.91
CA GLY A 632 4.30 -23.48 0.55
C GLY A 632 3.19 -23.71 1.59
N PRO A 633 3.50 -23.93 2.87
CA PRO A 633 2.49 -24.13 3.90
C PRO A 633 1.52 -22.96 4.10
N SER A 634 1.91 -21.71 3.78
CA SER A 634 0.98 -20.58 3.77
C SER A 634 0.01 -20.65 2.59
N ALA A 635 0.45 -21.19 1.44
CA ALA A 635 -0.41 -21.39 0.27
C ALA A 635 -1.46 -22.48 0.50
N ASP A 636 -1.13 -23.55 1.20
CA ASP A 636 -2.10 -24.60 1.56
C ASP A 636 -3.27 -24.02 2.38
N LEU A 637 -2.94 -23.21 3.39
CA LEU A 637 -3.96 -22.59 4.22
C LEU A 637 -4.75 -21.53 3.44
N TRP A 638 -4.08 -20.75 2.62
CA TRP A 638 -4.73 -19.78 1.74
C TRP A 638 -5.70 -20.45 0.78
N HIS A 639 -5.30 -21.57 0.15
CA HIS A 639 -6.13 -22.36 -0.76
C HIS A 639 -7.44 -22.77 -0.09
N ALA A 640 -7.35 -23.39 1.09
CA ALA A 640 -8.49 -23.85 1.84
C ALA A 640 -9.44 -22.70 2.22
N LEU A 641 -8.89 -21.61 2.72
CA LEU A 641 -9.67 -20.44 3.12
C LEU A 641 -10.30 -19.71 1.93
N MET A 642 -9.56 -19.55 0.83
CA MET A 642 -10.09 -18.89 -0.36
C MET A 642 -11.23 -19.72 -0.97
N GLN A 643 -11.07 -21.03 -1.14
CA GLN A 643 -12.15 -21.90 -1.61
C GLN A 643 -13.36 -21.86 -0.68
N TYR A 644 -13.15 -21.85 0.63
CA TYR A 644 -14.23 -21.81 1.60
C TYR A 644 -15.00 -20.48 1.53
N THR A 645 -14.28 -19.34 1.51
CA THR A 645 -14.92 -18.00 1.56
C THR A 645 -15.66 -17.64 0.29
N VAL A 646 -15.31 -18.25 -0.85
CA VAL A 646 -15.99 -17.99 -2.14
C VAL A 646 -16.98 -19.07 -2.56
N ARG A 647 -17.18 -20.11 -1.74
CA ARG A 647 -18.00 -21.29 -2.09
C ARG A 647 -19.43 -20.95 -2.54
N ASP A 648 -20.05 -19.99 -1.86
CA ASP A 648 -21.44 -19.56 -2.11
C ASP A 648 -21.51 -18.32 -3.00
N LEU A 649 -20.38 -17.80 -3.50
CA LEU A 649 -20.33 -16.63 -4.37
C LEU A 649 -20.25 -17.05 -5.84
N PRO A 650 -20.90 -16.31 -6.74
CA PRO A 650 -20.76 -16.56 -8.17
C PRO A 650 -19.32 -16.31 -8.60
N SER A 651 -18.83 -17.09 -9.57
CA SER A 651 -17.51 -16.85 -10.17
C SER A 651 -17.51 -15.48 -10.87
N ALA A 652 -16.58 -14.63 -10.52
CA ALA A 652 -16.40 -13.31 -11.09
C ALA A 652 -14.97 -13.17 -11.66
N SER A 653 -14.83 -12.34 -12.70
CA SER A 653 -13.55 -11.99 -13.30
C SER A 653 -13.49 -10.47 -13.52
N TRP A 654 -12.29 -9.96 -13.75
CA TRP A 654 -12.10 -8.54 -14.07
C TRP A 654 -12.45 -8.27 -15.53
N GLU A 655 -13.35 -7.32 -15.76
CA GLU A 655 -13.70 -6.88 -17.11
C GLU A 655 -12.56 -6.05 -17.71
N MET A 656 -12.31 -6.25 -19.01
CA MET A 656 -11.28 -5.50 -19.74
C MET A 656 -11.75 -4.06 -19.94
N PRO A 657 -11.07 -3.05 -19.36
CA PRO A 657 -11.46 -1.66 -19.54
C PRO A 657 -11.08 -1.14 -20.94
N ALA A 658 -11.76 -0.07 -21.37
CA ALA A 658 -11.38 0.64 -22.58
C ALA A 658 -9.91 1.12 -22.51
N GLY A 659 -9.19 1.09 -23.65
CA GLY A 659 -7.78 1.44 -23.73
C GLY A 659 -6.81 0.29 -23.40
N ILE A 660 -7.30 -0.95 -23.34
CA ILE A 660 -6.50 -2.17 -23.33
C ILE A 660 -6.60 -2.88 -24.68
N LEU A 661 -5.47 -3.32 -25.19
CA LEU A 661 -5.35 -4.11 -26.42
C LEU A 661 -4.76 -5.48 -26.10
N ASN A 662 -5.21 -6.48 -26.86
CA ASN A 662 -4.66 -7.83 -26.79
C ASN A 662 -3.96 -8.14 -28.11
N ILE A 663 -2.65 -8.46 -28.07
CA ILE A 663 -1.78 -8.59 -29.24
C ILE A 663 -0.92 -9.83 -29.10
N SER A 664 -0.73 -10.55 -30.21
CA SER A 664 0.19 -11.67 -30.30
C SER A 664 1.64 -11.19 -30.34
N VAL A 665 2.47 -11.73 -29.46
CA VAL A 665 3.90 -11.39 -29.34
C VAL A 665 4.75 -12.65 -29.29
N CYS A 666 6.05 -12.51 -29.61
CA CYS A 666 7.03 -13.57 -29.45
C CYS A 666 7.40 -13.72 -27.97
N ASP A 667 7.35 -14.93 -27.45
CA ASP A 667 7.79 -15.26 -26.11
C ASP A 667 9.26 -15.69 -26.13
N PRO A 668 10.17 -15.15 -25.30
CA PRO A 668 9.91 -14.19 -24.21
C PRO A 668 10.20 -12.72 -24.57
N SER A 669 10.51 -12.37 -25.83
CA SER A 669 10.94 -11.00 -26.19
C SER A 669 9.84 -9.94 -26.01
N GLY A 670 8.57 -10.33 -26.14
CA GLY A 670 7.42 -9.42 -26.09
C GLY A 670 7.26 -8.54 -27.33
N LEU A 671 8.02 -8.78 -28.39
CA LEU A 671 7.97 -8.08 -29.67
C LEU A 671 7.08 -8.80 -30.68
N LEU A 672 6.79 -8.17 -31.82
CA LEU A 672 5.98 -8.80 -32.87
C LEU A 672 6.65 -10.06 -33.40
N PRO A 673 5.89 -11.16 -33.58
CA PRO A 673 6.49 -12.44 -33.94
C PRO A 673 7.03 -12.44 -35.38
N THR A 674 8.19 -13.06 -35.57
CA THR A 674 8.81 -13.36 -36.88
C THR A 674 8.68 -14.84 -37.18
N GLN A 675 9.12 -15.27 -38.35
CA GLN A 675 9.23 -16.70 -38.68
C GLN A 675 10.25 -17.45 -37.79
N ALA A 676 11.19 -16.75 -37.17
CA ALA A 676 12.19 -17.29 -36.26
C ALA A 676 11.66 -17.48 -34.85
N CYS A 677 10.51 -16.87 -34.49
CA CYS A 677 9.93 -16.95 -33.16
C CYS A 677 9.47 -18.37 -32.84
N PRO A 678 10.00 -19.04 -31.82
CA PRO A 678 9.64 -20.42 -31.49
C PRO A 678 8.28 -20.53 -30.81
N ASN A 679 7.82 -19.51 -30.10
CA ASN A 679 6.58 -19.52 -29.35
C ASN A 679 5.90 -18.15 -29.43
N VAL A 680 4.60 -18.14 -29.80
CA VAL A 680 3.78 -16.94 -29.93
C VAL A 680 2.69 -17.00 -28.87
N VAL A 681 2.57 -15.94 -28.08
CA VAL A 681 1.59 -15.83 -27.02
C VAL A 681 0.77 -14.55 -27.17
N SER A 682 -0.45 -14.58 -26.62
CA SER A 682 -1.31 -13.41 -26.54
C SER A 682 -0.97 -12.59 -25.29
N GLU A 683 -0.85 -11.26 -25.40
CA GLU A 683 -0.49 -10.40 -24.29
C GLU A 683 -1.27 -9.09 -24.29
N VAL A 684 -1.44 -8.48 -23.11
CA VAL A 684 -2.23 -7.28 -22.89
C VAL A 684 -1.36 -6.03 -22.81
N PHE A 685 -1.84 -4.96 -23.44
CA PHE A 685 -1.11 -3.68 -23.55
C PHE A 685 -2.05 -2.51 -23.27
N LEU A 686 -1.49 -1.44 -22.71
CA LEU A 686 -2.12 -0.13 -22.77
C LEU A 686 -2.10 0.35 -24.23
N GLU A 687 -3.20 0.92 -24.70
CA GLU A 687 -3.27 1.52 -26.03
C GLU A 687 -2.16 2.58 -26.20
N GLY A 688 -1.45 2.51 -27.33
CA GLY A 688 -0.27 3.35 -27.59
C GLY A 688 1.04 2.84 -26.97
N ARG A 689 1.02 1.71 -26.25
CA ARG A 689 2.20 1.07 -25.64
C ARG A 689 2.47 -0.34 -26.18
N GLN A 690 1.75 -0.78 -27.19
CA GLN A 690 1.96 -2.05 -27.86
C GLN A 690 3.27 -2.05 -28.64
N PRO A 691 3.90 -3.23 -28.84
CA PRO A 691 5.10 -3.33 -29.66
C PRO A 691 4.78 -3.02 -31.12
N VAL A 692 5.65 -2.26 -31.77
CA VAL A 692 5.59 -1.98 -33.20
C VAL A 692 6.75 -2.65 -33.96
N GLN A 693 7.67 -3.27 -33.22
CA GLN A 693 8.91 -3.83 -33.72
C GLN A 693 8.84 -5.36 -33.78
N ALA A 694 9.49 -5.94 -34.80
CA ALA A 694 9.62 -7.39 -34.91
C ALA A 694 10.63 -7.95 -33.93
N ASP A 695 10.46 -9.23 -33.55
CA ASP A 695 11.39 -9.95 -32.68
C ASP A 695 12.82 -9.95 -33.23
N THR A 696 13.75 -9.64 -32.35
CA THR A 696 15.20 -9.64 -32.64
C THR A 696 15.98 -10.63 -31.77
N LEU A 697 15.30 -11.24 -30.76
CA LEU A 697 15.92 -12.22 -29.87
C LEU A 697 16.24 -13.53 -30.59
N TYR A 698 15.37 -13.94 -31.52
CA TYR A 698 15.56 -15.12 -32.34
C TYR A 698 15.89 -14.73 -33.76
N GLN A 699 17.05 -15.20 -34.25
CA GLN A 699 17.54 -14.91 -35.59
C GLN A 699 17.90 -16.18 -36.32
N VAL A 700 17.72 -16.17 -37.66
CA VAL A 700 18.05 -17.26 -38.54
C VAL A 700 19.44 -17.04 -39.13
N PHE A 701 20.32 -18.01 -38.92
CA PHE A 701 21.66 -18.05 -39.47
C PHE A 701 21.78 -19.17 -40.53
N GLN A 702 22.53 -18.93 -41.59
CA GLN A 702 22.89 -19.94 -42.58
C GLN A 702 24.18 -20.62 -42.10
N VAL A 703 24.15 -21.90 -41.86
CA VAL A 703 25.28 -22.68 -41.34
C VAL A 703 25.58 -23.84 -42.27
N ASN A 704 26.84 -24.28 -42.32
CA ASN A 704 27.18 -25.57 -42.93
C ASN A 704 26.70 -26.71 -42.06
N ALA A 705 25.86 -27.58 -42.59
CA ALA A 705 25.23 -28.71 -41.85
C ALA A 705 26.25 -29.68 -41.25
N GLU A 706 27.43 -29.85 -41.85
CA GLU A 706 28.48 -30.76 -41.40
C GLU A 706 29.37 -30.12 -40.32
N THR A 707 29.77 -28.83 -40.50
CA THR A 707 30.68 -28.17 -39.56
C THR A 707 30.00 -27.40 -38.46
N GLY A 708 28.72 -27.03 -38.66
CA GLY A 708 27.98 -26.13 -37.74
C GLY A 708 28.48 -24.70 -37.76
N LEU A 709 29.44 -24.35 -38.61
CA LEU A 709 29.99 -22.98 -38.79
C LEU A 709 29.12 -22.15 -39.72
N LEU A 710 29.26 -20.82 -39.67
CA LEU A 710 28.58 -19.93 -40.60
C LEU A 710 28.91 -20.28 -42.03
N ALA A 711 27.90 -20.55 -42.83
CA ALA A 711 28.07 -20.86 -44.23
C ALA A 711 28.64 -19.66 -45.02
N THR A 712 29.45 -19.95 -46.01
CA THR A 712 30.10 -18.93 -46.84
C THR A 712 29.67 -19.06 -48.29
N VAL A 713 30.06 -18.10 -49.14
CA VAL A 713 29.86 -18.14 -50.59
C VAL A 713 30.60 -19.33 -51.27
N PHE A 714 31.44 -20.05 -50.50
CA PHE A 714 32.18 -21.24 -50.95
C PHE A 714 31.61 -22.53 -50.38
N THR A 715 30.69 -22.49 -49.39
CA THR A 715 30.04 -23.70 -48.85
C THR A 715 29.11 -24.24 -49.93
N PRO A 716 29.16 -25.55 -50.27
CA PRO A 716 28.21 -26.12 -51.22
C PRO A 716 26.75 -25.86 -50.84
N PRO A 717 25.89 -25.50 -51.82
CA PRO A 717 24.49 -25.14 -51.53
C PRO A 717 23.71 -26.22 -50.81
N GLU A 718 24.03 -27.49 -51.07
CA GLU A 718 23.43 -28.67 -50.47
C GLU A 718 23.79 -28.85 -48.98
N LEU A 719 24.88 -28.21 -48.53
CA LEU A 719 25.31 -28.22 -47.14
C LEU A 719 24.84 -27.01 -46.36
N VAL A 720 24.19 -26.04 -47.00
CA VAL A 720 23.71 -24.85 -46.33
C VAL A 720 22.35 -25.10 -45.71
N GLU A 721 22.32 -25.01 -44.41
CA GLU A 721 21.11 -25.16 -43.57
C GLU A 721 20.76 -23.83 -42.85
N LYS A 722 19.47 -23.52 -42.75
CA LYS A 722 18.96 -22.41 -41.93
C LYS A 722 18.67 -22.91 -40.52
N ARG A 723 19.37 -22.37 -39.53
CA ARG A 723 19.14 -22.66 -38.10
C ARG A 723 18.80 -21.40 -37.36
N THR A 724 17.81 -21.52 -36.43
CA THR A 724 17.41 -20.42 -35.54
C THR A 724 18.23 -20.48 -34.26
N PHE A 725 18.76 -19.35 -33.85
CA PHE A 725 19.52 -19.19 -32.61
C PHE A 725 18.93 -18.06 -31.78
N MET A 726 19.00 -18.19 -30.46
CA MET A 726 18.76 -17.10 -29.56
C MET A 726 20.02 -16.22 -29.49
N VAL A 727 19.88 -14.95 -29.81
CA VAL A 727 20.98 -13.98 -29.75
C VAL A 727 20.91 -13.28 -28.39
N VAL A 728 21.78 -13.67 -27.47
CA VAL A 728 21.80 -13.13 -26.11
C VAL A 728 22.83 -12.01 -25.98
N PRO A 729 22.55 -10.96 -25.19
CA PRO A 729 23.50 -9.90 -24.91
C PRO A 729 24.74 -10.42 -24.16
N PRO A 730 25.87 -9.69 -24.16
CA PRO A 730 27.11 -10.13 -23.49
C PRO A 730 26.92 -10.51 -22.03
N GLU A 731 26.08 -9.81 -21.31
CA GLU A 731 25.74 -9.99 -19.88
C GLU A 731 25.07 -11.35 -19.62
N ALA A 732 24.30 -11.85 -20.57
CA ALA A 732 23.59 -13.13 -20.44
C ALA A 732 24.37 -14.36 -20.99
N ARG A 733 25.54 -14.18 -21.61
CA ARG A 733 26.31 -15.28 -22.23
C ARG A 733 26.77 -16.34 -21.23
N SER A 734 27.04 -15.97 -19.98
CA SER A 734 27.42 -16.91 -18.93
C SER A 734 26.27 -17.84 -18.58
N TRP A 735 25.08 -17.27 -18.44
CA TRP A 735 23.84 -18.01 -18.22
C TRP A 735 23.55 -18.93 -19.41
N ALA A 736 23.55 -18.41 -20.65
CA ALA A 736 23.28 -19.19 -21.85
C ALA A 736 24.15 -20.45 -21.96
N ARG A 737 25.46 -20.30 -21.67
CA ARG A 737 26.39 -21.44 -21.62
C ARG A 737 26.04 -22.47 -20.54
N SER A 738 25.69 -22.03 -19.34
CA SER A 738 25.33 -22.93 -18.24
C SER A 738 23.97 -23.60 -18.46
N ALA A 739 23.05 -22.93 -19.14
CA ALA A 739 21.73 -23.44 -19.51
C ALA A 739 21.74 -24.33 -20.78
N GLY A 740 22.91 -24.48 -21.43
CA GLY A 740 23.05 -25.25 -22.66
C GLY A 740 22.37 -24.62 -23.89
N VAL A 741 22.14 -23.29 -23.85
CA VAL A 741 21.56 -22.57 -25.01
C VAL A 741 22.61 -22.44 -26.11
N PRO A 742 22.35 -22.96 -27.32
CA PRO A 742 23.31 -22.90 -28.42
C PRO A 742 23.58 -21.42 -28.80
N ALA A 743 24.86 -21.04 -28.75
CA ALA A 743 25.25 -19.72 -29.25
C ALA A 743 25.28 -19.71 -30.76
N PRO A 744 24.96 -18.57 -31.43
CA PRO A 744 25.21 -18.40 -32.84
C PRO A 744 26.69 -18.68 -33.13
N PRO A 745 27.03 -19.42 -34.21
CA PRO A 745 28.43 -19.64 -34.54
C PRO A 745 29.11 -18.32 -34.89
N ALA A 746 30.29 -18.09 -34.32
CA ALA A 746 31.10 -16.90 -34.55
C ALA A 746 32.13 -17.09 -35.69
N ALA A 747 32.44 -18.34 -36.04
CA ALA A 747 33.41 -18.66 -37.07
C ALA A 747 32.72 -19.05 -38.36
N TYR A 748 33.37 -18.71 -39.46
CA TYR A 748 32.93 -19.04 -40.82
C TYR A 748 33.52 -20.36 -41.28
N ASP A 749 32.77 -21.08 -42.12
CA ASP A 749 33.24 -22.27 -42.83
C ASP A 749 34.22 -21.84 -43.93
N THR A 750 35.51 -22.19 -43.72
CA THR A 750 36.60 -21.82 -44.65
C THR A 750 37.23 -23.05 -45.32
N PHE A 751 36.62 -24.22 -45.20
CA PHE A 751 37.19 -25.48 -45.63
C PHE A 751 37.42 -25.52 -47.17
N GLN A 752 36.56 -24.91 -47.95
CA GLN A 752 36.64 -24.94 -49.43
C GLN A 752 37.02 -23.58 -50.06
N LYS A 753 37.72 -22.72 -49.30
CA LYS A 753 38.16 -21.45 -49.81
C LYS A 753 39.13 -21.61 -50.98
N PRO A 754 38.85 -21.05 -52.18
CA PRO A 754 39.79 -21.10 -53.31
C PRO A 754 41.06 -20.34 -52.96
N PRO A 755 42.20 -20.75 -53.61
CA PRO A 755 43.44 -20.04 -53.44
C PRO A 755 43.33 -18.60 -54.01
N VAL A 756 43.90 -17.63 -53.29
CA VAL A 756 43.88 -16.22 -53.69
C VAL A 756 44.85 -16.04 -54.86
N SER A 757 44.33 -15.57 -55.98
CA SER A 757 45.17 -15.22 -57.16
C SER A 757 45.88 -13.88 -56.88
N PRO A 758 47.17 -13.74 -57.05
CA PRO A 758 47.85 -12.48 -56.88
C PRO A 758 47.36 -11.39 -57.82
N ASP A 759 46.84 -11.77 -58.98
CA ASP A 759 46.41 -10.85 -60.03
C ASP A 759 44.96 -10.49 -59.97
N VAL A 760 44.15 -11.32 -59.33
CA VAL A 760 42.67 -11.13 -59.24
C VAL A 760 42.20 -11.41 -57.80
N HIS A 761 42.06 -10.34 -57.02
CA HIS A 761 41.60 -10.46 -55.68
C HIS A 761 41.06 -9.12 -55.16
N ILE A 762 40.18 -9.17 -54.10
CA ILE A 762 39.69 -8.05 -53.39
C ILE A 762 40.32 -8.08 -51.98
N THR A 763 40.91 -6.96 -51.57
CA THR A 763 41.52 -6.79 -50.23
C THR A 763 40.62 -5.98 -49.33
N ILE A 764 39.88 -5.00 -49.86
CA ILE A 764 38.91 -4.17 -49.18
C ILE A 764 37.62 -4.13 -50.01
N PRO A 765 36.45 -4.44 -49.42
CA PRO A 765 36.23 -4.98 -48.06
C PRO A 765 36.89 -6.36 -47.95
N GLY A 766 37.39 -6.67 -46.74
CA GLY A 766 37.93 -7.99 -46.45
C GLY A 766 36.85 -9.05 -46.41
N MET A 767 37.26 -10.31 -46.58
CA MET A 767 36.35 -11.44 -46.43
C MET A 767 35.74 -11.47 -45.04
N PHE A 768 34.39 -11.55 -44.98
CA PHE A 768 33.58 -11.53 -43.73
C PHE A 768 33.57 -10.21 -42.97
N SER A 769 33.92 -9.10 -43.62
CA SER A 769 33.84 -7.79 -43.00
C SER A 769 32.40 -7.29 -42.93
N ASP A 770 32.13 -6.50 -41.88
CA ASP A 770 30.92 -5.70 -41.80
C ASP A 770 31.14 -4.36 -42.54
N GLY A 771 30.06 -3.83 -43.16
CA GLY A 771 30.14 -2.60 -43.95
C GLY A 771 28.85 -1.79 -43.91
N ARG A 772 28.98 -0.48 -44.13
CA ARG A 772 27.85 0.44 -44.30
C ARG A 772 28.21 1.65 -45.15
N GLY A 773 27.17 2.31 -45.71
CA GLY A 773 27.33 3.55 -46.48
C GLY A 773 28.13 3.33 -47.79
N LYS A 774 29.13 4.16 -48.05
CA LYS A 774 29.98 4.05 -49.23
C LYS A 774 31.25 3.30 -48.89
N LEU A 775 31.43 2.13 -49.50
CA LEU A 775 32.59 1.27 -49.31
C LEU A 775 33.57 1.44 -50.49
N GLU A 776 34.85 1.64 -50.23
CA GLU A 776 35.89 1.52 -51.24
C GLU A 776 36.16 0.04 -51.52
N ILE A 777 36.28 -0.30 -52.79
CA ILE A 777 36.72 -1.62 -53.22
C ILE A 777 38.16 -1.51 -53.68
N ARG A 778 39.09 -2.21 -53.00
CA ARG A 778 40.49 -2.25 -53.30
C ARG A 778 40.97 -3.67 -53.52
N GLY A 779 42.00 -3.81 -54.34
CA GLY A 779 42.56 -5.12 -54.65
C GLY A 779 43.37 -5.08 -55.96
N SER A 780 43.45 -6.21 -56.61
CA SER A 780 44.12 -6.36 -57.87
C SER A 780 43.14 -6.90 -58.90
N ALA A 781 43.16 -6.27 -60.09
CA ALA A 781 42.51 -6.67 -61.35
C ALA A 781 43.50 -6.48 -62.45
N ALA A 782 44.44 -7.41 -62.65
CA ALA A 782 45.61 -7.28 -63.53
C ALA A 782 46.01 -8.67 -64.05
N GLY A 783 47.22 -8.79 -64.51
CA GLY A 783 47.83 -10.03 -64.96
C GLY A 783 47.94 -10.11 -66.50
N VAL A 784 48.50 -11.22 -66.95
CA VAL A 784 48.76 -11.44 -68.42
C VAL A 784 47.40 -11.51 -69.13
N ASP A 785 47.38 -10.92 -70.33
CA ASP A 785 46.24 -10.89 -71.31
C ASP A 785 44.97 -10.20 -70.64
N PHE A 786 45.17 -9.21 -69.72
CA PHE A 786 44.10 -8.40 -69.18
C PHE A 786 43.37 -7.64 -70.33
N SER A 787 42.05 -7.71 -70.32
CA SER A 787 41.17 -6.96 -71.25
C SER A 787 40.31 -5.93 -70.50
N SER A 788 39.60 -6.36 -69.49
CA SER A 788 38.75 -5.48 -68.70
C SER A 788 38.41 -6.14 -67.33
N TYR A 789 37.93 -5.33 -66.39
CA TYR A 789 37.33 -5.88 -65.20
C TYR A 789 35.97 -5.26 -64.89
N ARG A 790 35.14 -6.01 -64.16
CA ARG A 790 33.81 -5.62 -63.69
C ARG A 790 33.69 -5.96 -62.27
N LEU A 791 33.02 -5.07 -61.50
CA LEU A 791 32.62 -5.27 -60.14
C LEU A 791 31.08 -5.50 -60.07
N GLU A 792 30.63 -6.49 -59.33
CA GLU A 792 29.25 -6.81 -59.18
C GLU A 792 28.96 -7.22 -57.72
N PHE A 793 27.75 -6.96 -57.24
CA PHE A 793 27.26 -7.49 -55.97
C PHE A 793 25.95 -8.25 -56.17
N GLY A 794 25.67 -9.17 -55.25
CA GLY A 794 24.40 -9.89 -55.20
C GLY A 794 24.04 -10.29 -53.79
N GLN A 795 22.75 -10.34 -53.51
CA GLN A 795 22.21 -10.65 -52.16
C GLN A 795 22.32 -12.14 -51.86
N GLY A 796 22.75 -12.45 -50.61
CA GLY A 796 22.91 -13.80 -50.08
C GLY A 796 24.20 -14.50 -50.48
N LEU A 797 24.34 -15.76 -50.04
CA LEU A 797 25.52 -16.59 -50.35
C LEU A 797 25.59 -16.99 -51.83
N TYR A 798 24.42 -17.23 -52.46
CA TYR A 798 24.31 -17.64 -53.85
C TYR A 798 23.36 -16.71 -54.64
N PRO A 799 23.85 -15.53 -55.02
CA PRO A 799 23.02 -14.56 -55.73
C PRO A 799 22.48 -15.11 -57.04
N ARG A 800 21.15 -15.03 -57.24
CA ARG A 800 20.51 -15.36 -58.51
C ARG A 800 20.57 -14.19 -59.51
N ALA A 801 20.78 -13.00 -59.01
CA ALA A 801 20.94 -11.78 -59.81
C ALA A 801 22.15 -11.01 -59.27
N TRP A 802 22.93 -10.45 -60.21
CA TRP A 802 24.09 -9.64 -59.91
C TRP A 802 23.84 -8.22 -60.42
N VAL A 803 24.21 -7.25 -59.63
CA VAL A 803 24.10 -5.82 -59.94
C VAL A 803 25.50 -5.26 -60.11
N GLN A 804 25.75 -4.60 -61.27
CA GLN A 804 27.03 -4.01 -61.54
C GLN A 804 27.30 -2.76 -60.68
N ILE A 805 28.51 -2.63 -60.20
CA ILE A 805 29.04 -1.47 -59.49
C ILE A 805 29.87 -0.65 -60.47
N GLY A 806 29.42 0.58 -60.83
CA GLY A 806 30.16 1.43 -61.82
C GLY A 806 30.06 0.92 -63.22
N GLN A 807 31.10 1.14 -63.99
CA GLN A 807 31.25 0.71 -65.38
C GLN A 807 32.46 -0.25 -65.52
N ASP A 808 32.50 -1.00 -66.61
CA ASP A 808 33.66 -1.85 -66.94
C ASP A 808 34.93 -0.98 -67.09
N SER A 809 35.97 -1.39 -66.40
CA SER A 809 37.28 -0.70 -66.51
C SER A 809 38.24 -1.45 -67.51
N LEU A 810 38.83 -0.69 -68.36
CA LEU A 810 39.79 -1.20 -69.33
C LEU A 810 41.26 -1.03 -68.90
N ALA A 811 41.47 -0.42 -67.72
CA ALA A 811 42.78 -0.22 -67.11
C ALA A 811 43.06 -1.25 -66.05
N PRO A 812 44.16 -2.00 -66.05
CA PRO A 812 44.53 -2.90 -65.01
C PRO A 812 44.91 -2.15 -63.76
N VAL A 813 44.55 -2.73 -62.58
CA VAL A 813 44.85 -2.19 -61.25
C VAL A 813 45.57 -3.27 -60.42
N GLN A 814 46.73 -2.89 -59.83
CA GLN A 814 47.47 -3.72 -58.89
C GLN A 814 47.44 -3.06 -57.49
N GLU A 815 46.96 -3.76 -56.48
CA GLU A 815 46.88 -3.30 -55.06
C GLU A 815 46.31 -1.88 -54.93
N GLY A 816 45.31 -1.56 -55.79
CA GLY A 816 44.76 -0.22 -55.89
C GLY A 816 43.26 -0.13 -55.73
N LEU A 817 42.71 1.06 -55.98
CA LEU A 817 41.27 1.31 -55.95
C LEU A 817 40.62 0.70 -57.21
N LEU A 818 39.73 -0.27 -57.05
CA LEU A 818 38.94 -0.91 -58.05
C LEU A 818 37.63 -0.20 -58.36
N GLY A 819 37.02 0.38 -57.34
CA GLY A 819 35.74 1.07 -57.42
C GLY A 819 35.18 1.52 -56.08
N GLN A 820 33.99 2.14 -56.09
CA GLN A 820 33.23 2.49 -54.91
C GLN A 820 31.86 1.84 -55.01
N TRP A 821 31.45 1.23 -53.89
CA TRP A 821 30.14 0.60 -53.74
C TRP A 821 29.27 1.45 -52.80
N ASP A 822 28.19 2.02 -53.31
CA ASP A 822 27.17 2.65 -52.47
C ASP A 822 26.23 1.58 -51.95
N THR A 823 26.32 1.29 -50.68
CA THR A 823 25.53 0.24 -50.03
C THR A 823 24.30 0.81 -49.33
N THR A 824 24.00 2.11 -49.45
CA THR A 824 22.87 2.77 -48.79
C THR A 824 21.56 2.06 -49.11
N GLY A 825 20.83 1.64 -48.05
CA GLY A 825 19.57 0.90 -48.17
C GLY A 825 19.71 -0.60 -48.44
N LEU A 826 20.96 -1.12 -48.43
CA LEU A 826 21.23 -2.55 -48.50
C LEU A 826 21.56 -3.09 -47.12
N ASP A 827 20.84 -4.15 -46.68
CA ASP A 827 21.04 -4.80 -45.38
C ASP A 827 21.10 -6.32 -45.54
N GLY A 828 21.92 -6.95 -44.72
CA GLY A 828 22.13 -8.40 -44.68
C GLY A 828 23.36 -8.86 -45.40
N LEU A 829 23.40 -10.11 -45.83
CA LEU A 829 24.54 -10.76 -46.42
C LEU A 829 24.60 -10.52 -47.93
N TYR A 830 25.77 -10.13 -48.40
CA TYR A 830 26.06 -9.90 -49.83
C TYR A 830 27.34 -10.59 -50.27
N ALA A 831 27.33 -11.09 -51.49
CA ALA A 831 28.53 -11.48 -52.25
C ALA A 831 28.96 -10.35 -53.13
N LEU A 832 30.22 -9.91 -53.00
CA LEU A 832 30.87 -8.95 -53.90
C LEU A 832 31.82 -9.68 -54.81
N ARG A 833 31.68 -9.52 -56.14
CA ARG A 833 32.44 -10.23 -57.16
C ARG A 833 33.22 -9.28 -57.99
N LEU A 834 34.52 -9.59 -58.16
CA LEU A 834 35.38 -9.03 -59.21
C LEU A 834 35.51 -10.02 -60.31
N MET A 835 35.16 -9.64 -61.50
CA MET A 835 35.38 -10.41 -62.74
C MET A 835 36.44 -9.71 -63.62
N VAL A 836 37.49 -10.45 -64.02
CA VAL A 836 38.54 -9.99 -64.93
C VAL A 836 38.41 -10.80 -66.20
N VAL A 837 38.18 -10.07 -67.30
CA VAL A 837 38.09 -10.66 -68.66
C VAL A 837 39.46 -10.65 -69.24
N ARG A 838 39.91 -11.77 -69.78
CA ARG A 838 41.15 -11.92 -70.50
C ARG A 838 40.94 -11.72 -72.00
N ALA A 839 42.07 -11.48 -72.81
CA ALA A 839 42.00 -11.28 -74.22
C ALA A 839 41.49 -12.51 -74.99
N ASP A 840 41.66 -13.70 -74.43
CA ASP A 840 41.12 -14.97 -74.89
C ASP A 840 39.71 -15.29 -74.42
N GLN A 841 39.02 -14.29 -73.83
CA GLN A 841 37.67 -14.33 -73.31
C GLN A 841 37.51 -15.25 -72.07
N ARG A 842 38.55 -15.76 -71.46
CA ARG A 842 38.49 -16.37 -70.14
C ARG A 842 38.09 -15.33 -69.08
N ILE A 843 37.39 -15.76 -68.09
CA ILE A 843 36.99 -14.93 -67.00
C ILE A 843 37.58 -15.50 -65.67
N ASP A 844 38.45 -14.71 -65.08
CA ASP A 844 38.90 -14.96 -63.72
C ASP A 844 38.04 -14.18 -62.75
N GLN A 845 37.74 -14.76 -61.61
CA GLN A 845 36.90 -14.11 -60.66
C GLN A 845 37.41 -14.24 -59.19
N ALA A 846 37.16 -13.20 -58.44
CA ALA A 846 37.31 -13.23 -56.98
C ALA A 846 36.00 -12.83 -56.34
N VAL A 847 35.63 -13.53 -55.27
CA VAL A 847 34.38 -13.26 -54.50
C VAL A 847 34.74 -13.05 -53.03
N VAL A 848 34.19 -12.02 -52.44
CA VAL A 848 34.22 -11.77 -51.03
C VAL A 848 32.80 -11.66 -50.45
N GLN A 849 32.60 -12.15 -49.28
CA GLN A 849 31.36 -12.07 -48.55
C GLN A 849 31.40 -10.90 -47.56
N VAL A 850 30.40 -10.04 -47.59
CA VAL A 850 30.27 -8.83 -46.75
C VAL A 850 28.89 -8.83 -46.12
N THR A 851 28.84 -8.51 -44.84
CA THR A 851 27.58 -8.23 -44.15
C THR A 851 27.34 -6.72 -44.11
N LEU A 852 26.21 -6.25 -44.63
CA LEU A 852 25.85 -4.83 -44.64
C LEU A 852 24.80 -4.57 -43.57
N ASP A 853 24.97 -3.46 -42.83
CA ASP A 853 24.01 -2.98 -41.90
C ASP A 853 23.94 -1.44 -41.99
N ASN A 854 22.91 -0.95 -42.67
CA ASN A 854 22.63 0.46 -42.86
C ASN A 854 21.37 0.90 -42.14
N THR A 855 20.70 -0.03 -41.40
CA THR A 855 19.45 0.24 -40.70
C THR A 855 19.77 0.76 -39.29
N PRO A 856 19.46 2.04 -38.98
CA PRO A 856 19.64 2.54 -37.62
C PRO A 856 18.70 1.86 -36.65
N PRO A 857 19.09 1.67 -35.35
CA PRO A 857 18.23 1.21 -34.30
C PRO A 857 16.94 2.05 -34.23
N GLN A 858 15.85 1.43 -33.81
CA GLN A 858 14.66 2.17 -33.40
C GLN A 858 14.72 2.46 -31.92
N VAL A 859 14.44 3.72 -31.52
CA VAL A 859 14.48 4.14 -30.14
C VAL A 859 13.28 5.02 -29.79
N ALA A 860 12.67 4.79 -28.61
CA ALA A 860 11.58 5.60 -28.09
C ALA A 860 11.75 5.81 -26.58
N ILE A 861 11.42 7.00 -26.09
CA ILE A 861 11.41 7.32 -24.67
C ILE A 861 10.04 6.91 -24.10
N LEU A 862 10.05 6.09 -23.06
CA LEU A 862 8.85 5.64 -22.36
C LEU A 862 8.51 6.55 -21.19
N TYR A 863 9.53 7.00 -20.43
CA TYR A 863 9.36 7.88 -19.26
C TYR A 863 10.63 8.73 -19.06
N PRO A 864 10.48 10.02 -18.68
CA PRO A 864 9.25 10.81 -18.62
C PRO A 864 8.53 10.93 -19.96
N GLN A 865 7.27 11.36 -19.95
CA GLN A 865 6.57 11.68 -21.20
C GLN A 865 6.84 13.13 -21.63
N ALA A 866 6.66 13.41 -22.91
CA ALA A 866 6.81 14.77 -23.42
C ALA A 866 5.85 15.73 -22.71
N GLY A 867 6.39 16.82 -22.14
CA GLY A 867 5.63 17.82 -21.39
C GLY A 867 5.23 17.42 -19.98
N GLN A 868 5.62 16.24 -19.49
CA GLN A 868 5.30 15.79 -18.12
C GLN A 868 5.93 16.70 -17.07
N SER A 869 5.19 16.94 -15.99
CA SER A 869 5.70 17.63 -14.79
C SER A 869 5.86 16.61 -13.67
N ILE A 870 7.04 16.56 -13.06
CA ILE A 870 7.42 15.67 -11.96
C ILE A 870 7.72 16.54 -10.73
N SER A 871 7.29 16.13 -9.54
CA SER A 871 7.52 16.86 -8.28
C SER A 871 8.73 16.30 -7.55
N LEU A 872 9.71 17.15 -7.21
CA LEU A 872 10.85 16.78 -6.36
C LEU A 872 10.46 16.32 -4.95
N ALA A 873 9.32 16.80 -4.44
CA ALA A 873 8.80 16.38 -3.15
C ALA A 873 8.32 14.91 -3.16
N GLN A 874 8.00 14.38 -4.34
CA GLN A 874 7.56 13.00 -4.52
C GLN A 874 8.68 12.10 -5.03
N GLU A 875 9.57 12.61 -5.89
CA GLU A 875 10.65 11.84 -6.49
C GLU A 875 11.94 12.68 -6.54
N SER A 876 12.87 12.42 -5.63
CA SER A 876 14.21 13.03 -5.66
C SER A 876 15.09 12.44 -6.77
N GLN A 877 14.76 11.23 -7.19
CA GLN A 877 15.38 10.47 -8.26
C GLN A 877 14.33 10.14 -9.31
N VAL A 878 14.55 10.58 -10.54
CA VAL A 878 13.64 10.34 -11.67
C VAL A 878 14.13 9.17 -12.50
N ALA A 879 13.28 8.17 -12.68
CA ALA A 879 13.54 7.08 -13.60
C ALA A 879 13.55 7.60 -15.04
N LEU A 880 14.52 7.20 -15.82
CA LEU A 880 14.59 7.44 -17.26
C LEU A 880 14.43 6.11 -17.97
N GLN A 881 13.34 5.92 -18.72
CA GLN A 881 13.02 4.66 -19.39
C GLN A 881 12.93 4.84 -20.89
N ALA A 882 13.53 3.91 -21.62
CA ALA A 882 13.47 3.88 -23.06
C ALA A 882 13.25 2.45 -23.58
N GLN A 883 12.77 2.37 -24.80
CA GLN A 883 12.67 1.14 -25.57
C GLN A 883 13.54 1.29 -26.81
N ALA A 884 14.29 0.25 -27.15
CA ALA A 884 15.00 0.19 -28.41
C ALA A 884 14.97 -1.23 -28.97
N SER A 885 15.07 -1.32 -30.28
CA SER A 885 15.15 -2.59 -31.02
C SER A 885 16.06 -2.44 -32.21
N ASP A 886 16.90 -3.43 -32.34
CA ASP A 886 17.79 -3.65 -33.47
C ASP A 886 18.32 -5.07 -33.39
N ALA A 887 18.67 -5.66 -34.56
CA ALA A 887 19.24 -7.01 -34.65
C ALA A 887 20.59 -7.13 -33.92
N PHE A 888 21.33 -6.04 -33.86
CA PHE A 888 22.69 -5.96 -33.34
C PHE A 888 22.84 -4.81 -32.34
N LEU A 889 21.83 -4.49 -31.57
CA LEU A 889 21.83 -3.41 -30.59
C LEU A 889 23.01 -3.58 -29.60
N GLN A 890 23.82 -2.54 -29.47
CA GLN A 890 24.98 -2.53 -28.59
C GLN A 890 24.64 -1.89 -27.24
N LYS A 891 24.04 -0.67 -27.26
CA LYS A 891 23.77 0.12 -26.04
C LYS A 891 22.81 1.26 -26.28
N LEU A 892 22.24 1.75 -25.20
CA LEU A 892 21.54 3.03 -25.10
C LEU A 892 22.30 3.96 -24.18
N GLN A 893 22.44 5.22 -24.57
CA GLN A 893 23.05 6.29 -23.77
C GLN A 893 22.00 7.36 -23.48
N PHE A 894 21.91 7.75 -22.23
CA PHE A 894 20.93 8.72 -21.72
C PHE A 894 21.62 10.04 -21.41
N TYR A 895 21.12 11.14 -22.00
CA TYR A 895 21.63 12.49 -21.78
C TYR A 895 20.50 13.37 -21.23
N VAL A 896 20.80 14.13 -20.18
CA VAL A 896 19.91 15.18 -19.67
C VAL A 896 20.64 16.51 -19.86
N ASP A 897 19.99 17.46 -20.54
CA ASP A 897 20.53 18.78 -20.89
C ASP A 897 21.91 18.70 -21.58
N GLY A 898 22.10 17.67 -22.40
CA GLY A 898 23.34 17.43 -23.13
C GLY A 898 24.44 16.74 -22.30
N VAL A 899 24.23 16.47 -21.03
CA VAL A 899 25.20 15.76 -20.15
C VAL A 899 24.86 14.27 -20.13
N LEU A 900 25.86 13.40 -20.37
CA LEU A 900 25.68 11.95 -20.28
C LEU A 900 25.39 11.57 -18.80
N VAL A 901 24.24 10.96 -18.57
CA VAL A 901 23.84 10.44 -17.25
C VAL A 901 24.34 9.01 -17.06
N GLY A 902 24.24 8.18 -18.10
CA GLY A 902 24.69 6.80 -18.06
C GLY A 902 24.34 6.04 -19.33
N GLU A 903 24.67 4.74 -19.34
CA GLU A 903 24.31 3.82 -20.41
C GLU A 903 23.63 2.56 -19.90
N SER A 904 22.75 1.98 -20.72
CA SER A 904 22.06 0.71 -20.46
C SER A 904 22.30 -0.24 -21.63
N ARG A 905 22.56 -1.52 -21.36
CA ARG A 905 22.86 -2.54 -22.36
C ARG A 905 21.92 -3.74 -22.28
N LEU A 906 21.11 -3.82 -21.23
CA LEU A 906 20.20 -4.94 -20.99
C LEU A 906 18.76 -4.42 -20.89
N ALA A 907 17.85 -5.08 -21.60
CA ALA A 907 16.44 -4.76 -21.50
C ALA A 907 15.85 -5.24 -20.13
N PRO A 908 14.86 -4.52 -19.60
CA PRO A 908 14.34 -3.23 -20.06
C PRO A 908 15.38 -2.13 -19.85
N PHE A 909 15.42 -1.16 -20.80
CA PHE A 909 16.48 -0.13 -20.80
C PHE A 909 16.06 1.07 -19.95
N GLY A 910 16.82 1.36 -18.92
CA GLY A 910 16.55 2.52 -18.07
C GLY A 910 17.66 2.77 -17.06
N LEU A 911 17.58 3.91 -16.40
CA LEU A 911 18.45 4.29 -15.28
C LEU A 911 17.79 5.41 -14.47
N VAL A 912 18.36 5.67 -13.31
CA VAL A 912 17.93 6.72 -12.40
C VAL A 912 18.76 7.97 -12.60
N TRP A 913 18.10 9.13 -12.66
CA TRP A 913 18.74 10.45 -12.69
C TRP A 913 18.38 11.24 -11.45
N THR A 914 19.40 11.78 -10.75
CA THR A 914 19.18 12.68 -9.61
C THR A 914 18.62 14.00 -10.11
N ALA A 915 17.34 14.26 -9.80
CA ALA A 915 16.58 15.35 -10.38
C ALA A 915 16.99 16.72 -9.81
N ARG A 916 16.86 17.76 -10.63
CA ARG A 916 16.97 19.17 -10.25
C ARG A 916 15.72 19.90 -10.71
N ALA A 917 15.27 20.90 -9.93
CA ALA A 917 14.13 21.69 -10.36
C ALA A 917 14.45 22.49 -11.64
N GLY A 918 13.55 22.47 -12.61
CA GLY A 918 13.70 23.17 -13.87
C GLY A 918 13.03 22.45 -15.05
N SER A 919 13.21 23.02 -16.23
CA SER A 919 12.82 22.38 -17.48
C SER A 919 14.04 21.66 -18.06
N HIS A 920 13.89 20.42 -18.43
CA HIS A 920 14.97 19.53 -18.86
C HIS A 920 14.68 18.93 -20.23
N ILE A 921 15.73 18.56 -20.94
CA ILE A 921 15.67 17.83 -22.19
C ILE A 921 16.32 16.46 -21.97
N LEU A 922 15.52 15.39 -22.05
CA LEU A 922 16.03 14.04 -22.12
C LEU A 922 16.29 13.68 -23.59
N LYS A 923 17.49 13.22 -23.89
CA LYS A 923 17.89 12.63 -25.18
C LYS A 923 18.43 11.22 -24.92
N VAL A 924 17.93 10.25 -25.70
CA VAL A 924 18.41 8.87 -25.67
C VAL A 924 18.99 8.54 -27.04
N VAL A 925 20.19 8.00 -27.03
CA VAL A 925 20.91 7.58 -28.27
C VAL A 925 21.10 6.08 -28.22
N ALA A 926 20.53 5.37 -29.17
CA ALA A 926 20.77 3.95 -29.41
C ALA A 926 21.91 3.78 -30.41
N THR A 927 22.80 2.80 -30.17
CA THR A 927 23.94 2.47 -31.07
C THR A 927 23.93 0.95 -31.29
N ASP A 928 24.08 0.51 -32.52
CA ASP A 928 24.29 -0.88 -32.93
C ASP A 928 25.79 -1.25 -33.04
N LEU A 929 26.05 -2.51 -33.34
CA LEU A 929 27.42 -3.00 -33.53
C LEU A 929 28.08 -2.48 -34.83
N ALA A 930 27.31 -2.12 -35.88
CA ALA A 930 27.81 -1.51 -37.13
C ALA A 930 28.14 -0.02 -36.95
N GLY A 931 27.74 0.56 -35.80
CA GLY A 931 27.94 1.97 -35.46
C GLY A 931 26.85 2.88 -36.05
N ASN A 932 25.68 2.37 -36.50
CA ASN A 932 24.54 3.22 -36.79
C ASN A 932 23.94 3.73 -35.51
N THR A 933 23.39 4.93 -35.53
CA THR A 933 22.80 5.57 -34.36
C THR A 933 21.44 6.13 -34.69
N ALA A 934 20.56 6.04 -33.70
CA ALA A 934 19.27 6.75 -33.68
C ALA A 934 19.09 7.48 -32.38
N GLU A 935 18.33 8.58 -32.40
CA GLU A 935 18.05 9.35 -31.20
C GLU A 935 16.58 9.68 -31.04
N ALA A 936 16.14 9.71 -29.80
CA ALA A 936 14.84 10.25 -29.39
C ALA A 936 15.06 11.35 -28.35
N SER A 937 14.25 12.39 -28.40
CA SER A 937 14.36 13.53 -27.47
C SER A 937 13.01 14.05 -27.05
N ILE A 938 12.87 14.38 -25.76
CA ILE A 938 11.66 15.00 -25.18
C ILE A 938 12.03 16.12 -24.24
N LYS A 939 11.07 17.02 -24.01
CA LYS A 939 11.12 18.01 -22.92
C LYS A 939 10.20 17.58 -21.79
N PHE A 940 10.66 17.76 -20.55
CA PHE A 940 9.88 17.54 -19.33
C PHE A 940 10.25 18.58 -18.26
N THR A 941 9.47 18.70 -17.19
CA THR A 941 9.69 19.70 -16.15
C THR A 941 9.79 19.01 -14.79
N VAL A 942 10.70 19.46 -13.95
CA VAL A 942 10.80 19.05 -12.55
C VAL A 942 10.46 20.25 -11.68
N GLY A 943 9.32 20.17 -10.95
CA GLY A 943 8.87 21.15 -9.98
C GLY A 943 9.52 20.96 -8.61
N LYS A 944 9.51 22.02 -7.77
CA LYS A 944 10.00 21.97 -6.39
C LYS A 944 9.05 21.15 -5.51
#